data_79e3cf0cd3dc1cf28eaf992af58ff9b3
#
_entry.id   79e3cf0cd3dc1cf28eaf992af58ff9b3
#
_cell.length_a   1.000
_cell.length_b   1.000
_cell.length_c   1.000
_cell.angle_alpha   90.00
_cell.angle_beta   90.00
_cell.angle_gamma   90.00
#
_symmetry.space_group_name_H-M   'P 1'
#
loop_
_entity.id
_entity.type
_entity.pdbx_description
1 polymer ?
#
loop_
_entity_poly.entity_id
_entity_poly.type
_entity_poly.pdbx_seq_one_letter_code
_entity_poly.pdbx_strand_id
1 'polypeptide(L)'
;MVARSWRVVSGPRGLRRRLMDRLAAAVARRPLAIVAGTAILALASALWSAWHLRLDADTNSLVGDDQPYMRRYREFLRDFGDLEYILLVVDPAGNEAEAAAATRELVTELRALPDLRGATGSVTSAEQYRVSTWSMGDAELAGLHEARGALSVLASGPGAGGLLQESTERLERLLADGAGMERARQRELAAEAFLLARCALGGMPDAPASLATALPERWLPAGPGPLRLVLVMPDKDFETLAVIERPLQEIRERIAKVRRAHPSIEIGLTGKPVLKADEMRTTSDDMNTASMVALLLCTVVFMIVFRGVKRPLLAVVVFVAGSALTYGAATLMLGHLNLLSVVFMLVLVGVGLDYGVHMVARYLEGLRHLGPAASVRHTIRRAVPSVLAGALTSAGTFLLAVAAPMRGLRELGLVSGVGLMLCAITMAITLPALLLLLDRGARREPLKRGLFMEPLDRQQDPFGGRAALRHWLLTGAFLFVAIGGGWIGWDRIRFESNLLRLQAEGLDSVGWQRKLQAAGGNATWFGACITESIERIPDLVARARQEPLIGQVRSVLDVVRPDTPERAAWRTAIGNAALGRPASSRQIATPPLADGLAQALGRLADGAGLAGAPDADVASIRSLRDGVQALNRALRQSPDETVRASELAASRSAEFTTALGAGARGSLRQALPDAMRDTFTSSDGRSAVILNPVEDVWDPAALERFVAAMRRVDPDVTGVPITVLES
;
A
#
# COMPACT_ATOMS: atom_id res chain seq x y z
N MET A 1 -25.46 -83.88 21.40
CA MET A 1 -24.86 -83.88 20.06
C MET A 1 -24.88 -82.47 19.51
N VAL A 2 -23.72 -82.02 19.07
CA VAL A 2 -23.43 -80.73 18.36
C VAL A 2 -23.60 -79.42 19.14
N ALA A 3 -22.58 -79.12 19.93
CA ALA A 3 -22.23 -77.73 20.35
C ALA A 3 -21.51 -77.02 19.19
N ARG A 4 -22.21 -76.21 18.41
CA ARG A 4 -21.61 -75.28 17.40
C ARG A 4 -20.92 -74.14 18.12
N SER A 5 -19.59 -74.12 18.08
CA SER A 5 -18.72 -73.01 18.48
C SER A 5 -18.99 -71.79 17.61
N TRP A 6 -19.74 -70.84 18.09
CA TRP A 6 -19.78 -69.49 17.53
C TRP A 6 -18.45 -68.80 17.73
N ARG A 7 -17.60 -68.74 16.71
CA ARG A 7 -16.49 -67.79 16.68
C ARG A 7 -17.09 -66.39 16.67
N VAL A 8 -17.04 -65.72 17.81
CA VAL A 8 -17.37 -64.30 17.90
C VAL A 8 -16.37 -63.56 17.01
N VAL A 9 -16.84 -63.16 15.81
CA VAL A 9 -16.13 -62.20 14.97
C VAL A 9 -15.89 -60.96 15.88
N SER A 10 -14.66 -60.63 16.14
CA SER A 10 -14.26 -59.54 17.01
C SER A 10 -14.71 -58.21 16.31
N GLY A 11 -15.88 -57.75 16.71
CA GLY A 11 -16.42 -56.46 16.25
C GLY A 11 -15.47 -55.28 16.52
N PRO A 12 -15.78 -54.11 16.01
CA PRO A 12 -14.89 -52.92 16.07
C PRO A 12 -14.37 -52.58 17.45
N ARG A 13 -15.07 -52.99 18.52
CA ARG A 13 -14.60 -52.87 19.94
C ARG A 13 -13.38 -53.74 20.23
N GLY A 14 -13.24 -54.92 19.63
CA GLY A 14 -12.08 -55.76 19.80
C GLY A 14 -10.82 -55.28 19.13
N LEU A 15 -10.92 -54.68 17.95
CA LEU A 15 -9.81 -54.10 17.20
C LEU A 15 -9.26 -52.86 17.94
N ARG A 16 -10.11 -51.93 18.38
CA ARG A 16 -9.75 -50.74 19.17
C ARG A 16 -9.00 -51.11 20.43
N ARG A 17 -9.49 -52.12 21.20
CA ARG A 17 -8.84 -52.60 22.41
C ARG A 17 -7.46 -53.16 22.12
N ARG A 18 -7.27 -53.97 21.10
CA ARG A 18 -5.97 -54.50 20.68
C ARG A 18 -4.98 -53.39 20.28
N LEU A 19 -5.45 -52.35 19.55
CA LEU A 19 -4.62 -51.22 19.14
C LEU A 19 -4.13 -50.42 20.36
N MET A 20 -5.03 -50.11 21.30
CA MET A 20 -4.67 -49.41 22.55
C MET A 20 -3.71 -50.21 23.43
N ASP A 21 -3.88 -51.53 23.47
CA ASP A 21 -2.98 -52.43 24.20
C ASP A 21 -1.56 -52.48 23.60
N ARG A 22 -1.48 -52.53 22.26
CA ARG A 22 -0.19 -52.44 21.56
C ARG A 22 0.49 -51.11 21.77
N LEU A 23 -0.25 -50.00 21.69
CA LEU A 23 0.28 -48.66 21.97
C LEU A 23 0.78 -48.55 23.41
N ALA A 24 0.00 -49.00 24.41
CA ALA A 24 0.38 -49.00 25.81
C ALA A 24 1.63 -49.87 26.06
N ALA A 25 1.74 -51.01 25.40
CA ALA A 25 2.91 -51.87 25.50
C ALA A 25 4.17 -51.23 24.88
N ALA A 26 4.03 -50.56 23.74
CA ALA A 26 5.12 -49.83 23.08
C ALA A 26 5.63 -48.69 23.97
N VAL A 27 4.72 -47.86 24.50
CA VAL A 27 5.04 -46.75 25.41
C VAL A 27 5.71 -47.24 26.68
N ALA A 28 5.21 -48.34 27.28
CA ALA A 28 5.80 -48.88 28.51
C ALA A 28 7.19 -49.53 28.30
N ARG A 29 7.42 -50.16 27.13
CA ARG A 29 8.68 -50.84 26.83
C ARG A 29 9.82 -49.91 26.48
N ARG A 30 9.54 -48.85 25.70
CA ARG A 30 10.58 -47.95 25.16
C ARG A 30 10.24 -46.48 25.34
N PRO A 31 9.99 -45.96 26.56
CA PRO A 31 9.55 -44.59 26.79
C PRO A 31 10.61 -43.57 26.39
N LEU A 32 11.91 -43.83 26.66
CA LEU A 32 13.01 -42.94 26.25
C LEU A 32 13.11 -42.80 24.73
N ALA A 33 12.97 -43.90 24.00
CA ALA A 33 13.02 -43.87 22.53
C ALA A 33 11.86 -43.05 21.92
N ILE A 34 10.67 -43.13 22.52
CA ILE A 34 9.52 -42.33 22.09
C ILE A 34 9.77 -40.84 22.33
N VAL A 35 10.19 -40.46 23.53
CA VAL A 35 10.47 -39.07 23.90
C VAL A 35 11.59 -38.52 23.04
N ALA A 36 12.70 -39.25 22.89
CA ALA A 36 13.82 -38.82 22.03
C ALA A 36 13.40 -38.68 20.57
N GLY A 37 12.65 -39.65 20.02
CA GLY A 37 12.15 -39.60 18.65
C GLY A 37 11.21 -38.42 18.42
N THR A 38 10.30 -38.12 19.34
CA THR A 38 9.44 -36.94 19.28
C THR A 38 10.24 -35.63 19.37
N ALA A 39 11.22 -35.59 20.28
CA ALA A 39 12.07 -34.40 20.43
C ALA A 39 12.91 -34.13 19.18
N ILE A 40 13.52 -35.17 18.58
CA ILE A 40 14.29 -35.06 17.34
C ILE A 40 13.38 -34.61 16.21
N LEU A 41 12.19 -35.21 16.05
CA LEU A 41 11.26 -34.84 14.99
C LEU A 41 10.72 -33.42 15.18
N ALA A 42 10.42 -33.02 16.40
CA ALA A 42 9.98 -31.66 16.71
C ALA A 42 11.08 -30.63 16.42
N LEU A 43 12.33 -30.93 16.82
CA LEU A 43 13.47 -30.06 16.52
C LEU A 43 13.73 -29.97 15.02
N ALA A 44 13.74 -31.10 14.32
CA ALA A 44 13.89 -31.11 12.86
C ALA A 44 12.78 -30.31 12.15
N SER A 45 11.52 -30.46 12.60
CA SER A 45 10.38 -29.68 12.09
C SER A 45 10.53 -28.19 12.37
N ALA A 46 10.97 -27.82 13.57
CA ALA A 46 11.20 -26.41 13.92
C ALA A 46 12.31 -25.78 13.08
N LEU A 47 13.44 -26.47 12.91
CA LEU A 47 14.55 -26.01 12.09
C LEU A 47 14.16 -25.92 10.60
N TRP A 48 13.44 -26.93 10.10
CA TRP A 48 12.95 -26.93 8.73
C TRP A 48 12.02 -25.74 8.48
N SER A 49 11.08 -25.49 9.39
CA SER A 49 10.16 -24.36 9.29
C SER A 49 10.88 -23.02 9.37
N ALA A 50 11.87 -22.89 10.27
CA ALA A 50 12.62 -21.64 10.40
C ALA A 50 13.36 -21.24 9.12
N TRP A 51 13.71 -22.20 8.26
CA TRP A 51 14.45 -21.93 7.00
C TRP A 51 13.57 -21.89 5.76
N HIS A 52 12.40 -22.52 5.77
CA HIS A 52 11.58 -22.71 4.55
C HIS A 52 10.19 -22.11 4.65
N LEU A 53 9.69 -21.81 5.86
CA LEU A 53 8.37 -21.24 6.03
C LEU A 53 8.44 -19.74 5.75
N ARG A 54 7.75 -19.31 4.70
CA ARG A 54 7.61 -17.90 4.35
C ARG A 54 6.33 -17.31 4.95
N LEU A 55 6.33 -16.01 5.13
CA LEU A 55 5.12 -15.28 5.50
C LEU A 55 4.63 -14.54 4.26
N ASP A 56 3.37 -14.75 3.87
CA ASP A 56 2.73 -14.05 2.76
C ASP A 56 1.85 -12.93 3.33
N ALA A 57 2.36 -11.71 3.23
CA ALA A 57 1.67 -10.50 3.69
C ALA A 57 0.82 -9.83 2.59
N ASP A 58 0.84 -10.34 1.35
CA ASP A 58 -0.02 -9.81 0.29
C ASP A 58 -1.47 -10.18 0.55
N THR A 59 -2.26 -9.18 0.96
CA THR A 59 -3.70 -9.38 1.16
C THR A 59 -4.46 -9.69 -0.13
N ASN A 60 -3.90 -9.35 -1.30
CA ASN A 60 -4.51 -9.69 -2.57
C ASN A 60 -4.40 -11.20 -2.86
N SER A 61 -3.42 -11.88 -2.26
CA SER A 61 -3.25 -13.33 -2.36
C SER A 61 -4.31 -14.12 -1.58
N LEU A 62 -5.04 -13.48 -0.65
CA LEU A 62 -6.12 -14.10 0.12
C LEU A 62 -7.35 -14.45 -0.73
N VAL A 63 -7.51 -13.79 -1.88
CA VAL A 63 -8.59 -14.04 -2.85
C VAL A 63 -8.05 -14.89 -4.01
N GLY A 64 -8.83 -15.88 -4.44
CA GLY A 64 -8.42 -16.79 -5.52
C GLY A 64 -8.30 -16.10 -6.88
N ASP A 65 -7.36 -16.58 -7.71
CA ASP A 65 -7.04 -16.05 -9.05
C ASP A 65 -8.13 -16.31 -10.09
N ASP A 66 -9.04 -17.21 -9.80
CA ASP A 66 -10.12 -17.65 -10.66
C ASP A 66 -11.25 -16.62 -10.79
N GLN A 67 -11.30 -15.63 -9.89
CA GLN A 67 -12.32 -14.59 -9.93
C GLN A 67 -12.05 -13.54 -11.03
N PRO A 68 -13.02 -13.23 -11.91
CA PRO A 68 -12.83 -12.30 -13.03
C PRO A 68 -12.39 -10.89 -12.61
N TYR A 69 -12.97 -10.35 -11.51
CA TYR A 69 -12.61 -9.03 -10.98
C TYR A 69 -11.17 -8.99 -10.49
N MET A 70 -10.68 -10.11 -9.91
CA MET A 70 -9.32 -10.18 -9.37
C MET A 70 -8.29 -10.24 -10.49
N ARG A 71 -8.59 -10.92 -11.61
CA ARG A 71 -7.73 -10.91 -12.81
C ARG A 71 -7.57 -9.51 -13.37
N ARG A 72 -8.67 -8.73 -13.50
CA ARG A 72 -8.62 -7.33 -13.95
C ARG A 72 -7.84 -6.45 -13.00
N TYR A 73 -8.03 -6.63 -11.69
CA TYR A 73 -7.29 -5.87 -10.69
C TYR A 73 -5.79 -6.15 -10.74
N ARG A 74 -5.38 -7.41 -10.94
CA ARG A 74 -3.96 -7.77 -11.12
C ARG A 74 -3.37 -7.23 -12.43
N GLU A 75 -4.15 -7.19 -13.48
CA GLU A 75 -3.75 -6.54 -14.72
C GLU A 75 -3.49 -5.05 -14.48
N PHE A 76 -4.40 -4.37 -13.78
CA PHE A 76 -4.18 -2.99 -13.36
C PHE A 76 -2.91 -2.82 -12.52
N LEU A 77 -2.70 -3.69 -11.52
CA LEU A 77 -1.50 -3.65 -10.67
C LEU A 77 -0.20 -3.86 -11.45
N ARG A 78 -0.23 -4.74 -12.46
CA ARG A 78 0.94 -4.99 -13.32
C ARG A 78 1.28 -3.77 -14.19
N ASP A 79 0.27 -3.07 -14.70
CA ASP A 79 0.44 -2.03 -15.71
C ASP A 79 0.67 -0.64 -15.11
N PHE A 80 0.02 -0.34 -14.00
CA PHE A 80 0.05 0.96 -13.32
C PHE A 80 0.71 0.89 -11.93
N GLY A 81 1.00 -0.31 -11.43
CA GLY A 81 1.40 -0.51 -10.06
C GLY A 81 0.21 -0.46 -9.10
N ASP A 82 0.49 -0.63 -7.82
CA ASP A 82 -0.58 -0.60 -6.81
C ASP A 82 -1.05 0.82 -6.43
N LEU A 83 -0.34 1.84 -6.91
CA LEU A 83 -0.57 3.26 -6.60
C LEU A 83 -0.70 3.55 -5.09
N GLU A 84 -0.21 2.63 -4.27
CA GLU A 84 -0.22 2.75 -2.81
C GLU A 84 1.03 3.50 -2.34
N TYR A 85 0.96 4.82 -2.41
CA TYR A 85 2.04 5.68 -1.93
C TYR A 85 2.03 5.78 -0.41
N ILE A 86 3.22 5.86 0.18
CA ILE A 86 3.41 6.45 1.50
C ILE A 86 3.17 7.95 1.34
N LEU A 87 2.30 8.50 2.16
CA LEU A 87 1.94 9.92 2.12
C LEU A 87 2.61 10.64 3.29
N LEU A 88 3.51 11.56 2.98
CA LEU A 88 3.99 12.49 3.98
C LEU A 88 3.20 13.79 3.84
N VAL A 89 2.57 14.19 4.92
CA VAL A 89 1.76 15.41 4.99
C VAL A 89 2.58 16.46 5.68
N VAL A 90 2.86 17.56 4.98
CA VAL A 90 3.58 18.71 5.52
C VAL A 90 2.58 19.82 5.83
N ASP A 91 2.45 20.18 7.10
CA ASP A 91 1.61 21.28 7.54
C ASP A 91 2.48 22.53 7.71
N PRO A 92 2.24 23.59 6.92
CA PRO A 92 3.03 24.81 7.00
C PRO A 92 2.87 25.60 8.30
N ALA A 93 1.83 25.33 9.11
CA ALA A 93 1.53 26.04 10.34
C ALA A 93 1.61 27.58 10.21
N GLY A 94 1.29 28.11 9.02
CA GLY A 94 1.33 29.54 8.68
C GLY A 94 2.67 30.03 8.12
N ASN A 95 3.71 29.20 8.04
CA ASN A 95 5.02 29.57 7.48
C ASN A 95 5.27 28.85 6.13
N GLU A 96 4.71 29.40 5.06
CA GLU A 96 4.80 28.83 3.70
C GLU A 96 6.23 28.74 3.16
N ALA A 97 7.10 29.70 3.48
CA ALA A 97 8.47 29.71 3.00
C ALA A 97 9.31 28.59 3.65
N GLU A 98 9.16 28.40 4.95
CA GLU A 98 9.84 27.34 5.69
C GLU A 98 9.29 25.95 5.31
N ALA A 99 7.97 25.82 5.11
CA ALA A 99 7.38 24.60 4.62
C ALA A 99 7.90 24.22 3.22
N ALA A 100 8.14 25.21 2.34
CA ALA A 100 8.73 24.97 1.03
C ALA A 100 10.18 24.46 1.15
N ALA A 101 10.97 25.04 2.06
CA ALA A 101 12.33 24.60 2.34
C ALA A 101 12.36 23.19 2.93
N ALA A 102 11.55 22.94 3.96
CA ALA A 102 11.41 21.63 4.60
C ALA A 102 10.97 20.53 3.58
N THR A 103 10.01 20.85 2.70
CA THR A 103 9.54 19.89 1.69
C THR A 103 10.66 19.54 0.69
N ARG A 104 11.44 20.53 0.23
CA ARG A 104 12.57 20.28 -0.69
C ARG A 104 13.66 19.45 -0.04
N GLU A 105 14.03 19.78 1.20
CA GLU A 105 15.02 19.00 1.96
C GLU A 105 14.53 17.58 2.17
N LEU A 106 13.27 17.40 2.56
CA LEU A 106 12.65 16.09 2.76
C LEU A 106 12.68 15.24 1.48
N VAL A 107 12.28 15.80 0.33
CA VAL A 107 12.33 15.09 -0.95
C VAL A 107 13.76 14.70 -1.33
N THR A 108 14.73 15.59 -1.07
CA THR A 108 16.14 15.33 -1.35
C THR A 108 16.68 14.18 -0.50
N GLU A 109 16.40 14.21 0.80
CA GLU A 109 16.79 13.15 1.75
C GLU A 109 16.14 11.80 1.42
N LEU A 110 14.89 11.81 1.00
CA LEU A 110 14.16 10.58 0.63
C LEU A 110 14.65 9.98 -0.69
N ARG A 111 14.96 10.81 -1.69
CA ARG A 111 15.52 10.32 -2.97
C ARG A 111 16.90 9.69 -2.84
N ALA A 112 17.61 9.96 -1.76
CA ALA A 112 18.90 9.35 -1.46
C ALA A 112 18.78 7.92 -0.87
N LEU A 113 17.58 7.47 -0.51
CA LEU A 113 17.34 6.15 0.07
C LEU A 113 17.25 5.09 -1.02
N PRO A 114 18.01 3.98 -0.93
CA PRO A 114 18.04 2.94 -1.96
C PRO A 114 16.75 2.10 -2.02
N ASP A 115 16.03 1.98 -0.91
CA ASP A 115 14.82 1.15 -0.78
C ASP A 115 13.54 1.90 -1.19
N LEU A 116 13.70 3.03 -1.90
CA LEU A 116 12.59 3.82 -2.44
C LEU A 116 12.69 3.95 -3.95
N ARG A 117 11.59 3.69 -4.66
CA ARG A 117 11.50 3.89 -6.12
C ARG A 117 11.41 5.35 -6.51
N GLY A 118 11.04 6.23 -5.58
CA GLY A 118 10.97 7.66 -5.81
C GLY A 118 10.26 8.42 -4.71
N ALA A 119 10.53 9.73 -4.65
CA ALA A 119 9.86 10.67 -3.77
C ALA A 119 9.55 11.95 -4.56
N THR A 120 8.30 12.42 -4.51
CA THR A 120 7.84 13.60 -5.26
C THR A 120 6.94 14.46 -4.37
N GLY A 121 7.36 15.71 -4.14
CA GLY A 121 6.59 16.69 -3.34
C GLY A 121 6.09 17.88 -4.15
N SER A 122 6.59 18.04 -5.37
CA SER A 122 6.24 19.14 -6.25
C SER A 122 6.38 18.74 -7.72
N VAL A 123 5.79 19.54 -8.61
CA VAL A 123 6.09 19.53 -10.03
C VAL A 123 7.07 20.66 -10.30
N THR A 124 8.28 20.30 -10.68
CA THR A 124 9.37 21.26 -10.95
C THR A 124 9.08 22.09 -12.22
N SER A 125 9.73 23.26 -12.35
CA SER A 125 9.62 24.06 -13.55
C SER A 125 10.02 23.28 -14.80
N ALA A 126 11.06 22.47 -14.75
CA ALA A 126 11.52 21.65 -15.87
C ALA A 126 10.47 20.62 -16.31
N GLU A 127 9.74 19.99 -15.38
CA GLU A 127 8.66 19.07 -15.67
C GLU A 127 7.44 19.80 -16.25
N GLN A 128 7.12 20.98 -15.73
CA GLN A 128 6.06 21.85 -16.28
C GLN A 128 6.38 22.23 -17.72
N TYR A 129 7.61 22.59 -18.01
CA TYR A 129 8.04 22.91 -19.37
C TYR A 129 8.02 21.70 -20.30
N ARG A 130 8.41 20.53 -19.83
CA ARG A 130 8.37 19.28 -20.59
C ARG A 130 6.96 18.95 -21.08
N VAL A 131 5.95 19.12 -20.23
CA VAL A 131 4.56 18.83 -20.56
C VAL A 131 3.85 19.97 -21.30
N SER A 132 4.45 21.16 -21.37
CA SER A 132 3.78 22.38 -21.90
C SER A 132 3.25 22.23 -23.32
N THR A 133 4.01 21.61 -24.24
CA THR A 133 3.54 21.39 -25.63
C THR A 133 2.34 20.46 -25.74
N TRP A 134 2.10 19.62 -24.71
CA TRP A 134 0.94 18.75 -24.62
C TRP A 134 -0.26 19.44 -23.96
N SER A 135 0.00 20.43 -23.09
CA SER A 135 -1.03 21.16 -22.32
C SER A 135 -1.52 22.45 -23.00
N MET A 136 -0.69 23.07 -23.84
CA MET A 136 -1.00 24.32 -24.55
C MET A 136 -2.29 24.23 -25.36
N GLY A 137 -3.02 25.35 -25.44
CA GLY A 137 -4.13 25.54 -26.38
C GLY A 137 -3.65 25.53 -27.84
N ASP A 138 -4.57 25.31 -28.78
CA ASP A 138 -4.22 25.24 -30.22
C ASP A 138 -3.61 26.53 -30.74
N ALA A 139 -4.15 27.68 -30.32
CA ALA A 139 -3.61 28.98 -30.68
C ALA A 139 -2.20 29.22 -30.14
N GLU A 140 -1.94 28.81 -28.87
CA GLU A 140 -0.63 28.94 -28.24
C GLU A 140 0.41 28.02 -28.88
N LEU A 141 0.02 26.77 -29.19
CA LEU A 141 0.88 25.80 -29.84
C LEU A 141 1.19 26.20 -31.29
N ALA A 142 0.20 26.73 -32.02
CA ALA A 142 0.37 27.27 -33.36
C ALA A 142 1.30 28.50 -33.38
N GLY A 143 1.13 29.43 -32.41
CA GLY A 143 2.02 30.59 -32.27
C GLY A 143 3.46 30.18 -31.94
N LEU A 144 3.65 29.16 -31.11
CA LEU A 144 4.97 28.62 -30.81
C LEU A 144 5.58 27.89 -32.02
N HIS A 145 4.76 27.22 -32.81
CA HIS A 145 5.17 26.62 -34.08
C HIS A 145 5.60 27.67 -35.11
N GLU A 146 4.88 28.81 -35.21
CA GLU A 146 5.31 29.94 -36.04
C GLU A 146 6.67 30.50 -35.57
N ALA A 147 6.88 30.59 -34.25
CA ALA A 147 8.14 31.08 -33.68
C ALA A 147 9.22 30.00 -33.56
N ARG A 148 9.07 28.81 -34.17
CA ARG A 148 10.00 27.64 -33.96
C ARG A 148 11.46 27.93 -34.30
N GLY A 149 11.73 28.82 -35.26
CA GLY A 149 13.10 29.21 -35.61
C GLY A 149 13.83 29.94 -34.47
N ALA A 150 13.11 30.64 -33.58
CA ALA A 150 13.68 31.24 -32.39
C ALA A 150 14.12 30.18 -31.37
N LEU A 151 13.46 29.02 -31.29
CA LEU A 151 13.79 27.96 -30.35
C LEU A 151 15.22 27.42 -30.58
N SER A 152 15.68 27.33 -31.80
CA SER A 152 17.03 26.90 -32.13
C SER A 152 18.10 27.89 -31.61
N VAL A 153 17.76 29.16 -31.61
CA VAL A 153 18.63 30.24 -31.06
C VAL A 153 18.63 30.18 -29.55
N LEU A 154 17.45 30.09 -28.93
CA LEU A 154 17.30 30.01 -27.47
C LEU A 154 18.05 28.75 -26.90
N ALA A 155 17.93 27.61 -27.58
CA ALA A 155 18.60 26.37 -27.18
C ALA A 155 20.13 26.48 -27.27
N SER A 156 20.68 27.33 -28.14
CA SER A 156 22.13 27.56 -28.23
C SER A 156 22.70 28.44 -27.12
N GLY A 157 21.86 29.11 -26.32
CA GLY A 157 22.25 29.91 -25.16
C GLY A 157 23.11 31.15 -25.48
N PRO A 158 22.73 32.02 -26.44
CA PRO A 158 23.56 33.10 -26.93
C PRO A 158 23.76 34.27 -25.95
N GLY A 159 23.14 34.20 -24.75
CA GLY A 159 23.08 35.29 -23.79
C GLY A 159 22.05 36.36 -24.18
N ALA A 160 21.79 37.30 -23.25
CA ALA A 160 20.76 38.32 -23.44
C ALA A 160 21.12 39.28 -24.61
N GLY A 161 22.37 39.64 -24.79
CA GLY A 161 22.85 40.46 -25.91
C GLY A 161 22.65 39.77 -27.24
N GLY A 162 22.96 38.47 -27.33
CA GLY A 162 22.76 37.69 -28.53
C GLY A 162 21.28 37.55 -28.89
N LEU A 163 20.38 37.46 -27.91
CA LEU A 163 18.91 37.46 -28.16
C LEU A 163 18.42 38.81 -28.72
N LEU A 164 18.94 39.93 -28.20
CA LEU A 164 18.62 41.26 -28.73
C LEU A 164 19.10 41.41 -30.16
N GLN A 165 20.33 41.03 -30.46
CA GLN A 165 20.89 41.05 -31.79
C GLN A 165 20.09 40.22 -32.78
N GLU A 166 19.86 38.96 -32.48
CA GLU A 166 19.12 38.03 -33.32
C GLU A 166 17.67 38.51 -33.59
N SER A 167 17.03 39.11 -32.56
CA SER A 167 15.72 39.73 -32.75
C SER A 167 15.78 40.91 -33.72
N THR A 168 16.75 41.80 -33.57
CA THR A 168 16.97 42.97 -34.45
C THR A 168 17.19 42.53 -35.89
N GLU A 169 18.06 41.57 -36.11
CA GLU A 169 18.36 41.06 -37.46
C GLU A 169 17.13 40.47 -38.17
N ARG A 170 16.23 39.82 -37.46
CA ARG A 170 14.97 39.28 -38.01
C ARG A 170 13.99 40.40 -38.35
N LEU A 171 13.87 41.41 -37.51
CA LEU A 171 13.03 42.58 -37.79
C LEU A 171 13.57 43.39 -38.97
N GLU A 172 14.88 43.57 -39.08
CA GLU A 172 15.49 44.27 -40.20
C GLU A 172 15.28 43.53 -41.53
N ARG A 173 15.41 42.19 -41.53
CA ARG A 173 15.05 41.38 -42.70
C ARG A 173 13.58 41.51 -43.06
N LEU A 174 12.67 41.53 -42.07
CA LEU A 174 11.25 41.73 -42.30
C LEU A 174 10.96 43.12 -42.90
N LEU A 175 11.65 44.18 -42.43
CA LEU A 175 11.50 45.57 -42.88
C LEU A 175 12.10 45.76 -44.28
N ALA A 176 13.22 45.11 -44.60
CA ALA A 176 13.89 45.25 -45.90
C ALA A 176 13.19 44.46 -47.00
N ASP A 177 12.86 43.20 -46.76
CA ASP A 177 12.42 42.26 -47.78
C ASP A 177 10.94 41.87 -47.67
N GLY A 178 10.26 42.36 -46.61
CA GLY A 178 8.90 41.90 -46.22
C GLY A 178 7.87 42.10 -47.32
N ALA A 179 7.94 43.18 -48.09
CA ALA A 179 6.99 43.45 -49.17
C ALA A 179 6.99 42.39 -50.27
N GLY A 180 8.10 41.67 -50.47
CA GLY A 180 8.25 40.59 -51.42
C GLY A 180 8.08 39.20 -50.86
N MET A 181 7.94 39.07 -49.54
CA MET A 181 7.80 37.77 -48.89
C MET A 181 6.37 37.27 -48.85
N GLU A 182 6.22 35.93 -48.85
CA GLU A 182 4.95 35.28 -48.55
C GLU A 182 4.47 35.65 -47.13
N ARG A 183 3.17 35.91 -46.94
CA ARG A 183 2.56 36.31 -45.65
C ARG A 183 2.84 35.32 -44.53
N ALA A 184 2.95 34.02 -44.81
CA ALA A 184 3.28 33.02 -43.83
C ALA A 184 4.71 33.25 -43.30
N ARG A 185 5.66 33.56 -44.17
CA ARG A 185 7.08 33.81 -43.78
C ARG A 185 7.25 35.13 -43.03
N GLN A 186 6.45 36.15 -43.38
CA GLN A 186 6.41 37.39 -42.61
C GLN A 186 5.99 37.14 -41.15
N ARG A 187 4.91 36.37 -40.96
CA ARG A 187 4.44 36.00 -39.61
C ARG A 187 5.49 35.19 -38.83
N GLU A 188 6.13 34.20 -39.45
CA GLU A 188 7.19 33.43 -38.84
C GLU A 188 8.34 34.33 -38.33
N LEU A 189 8.87 35.22 -39.15
CA LEU A 189 9.96 36.13 -38.79
C LEU A 189 9.56 37.09 -37.66
N ALA A 190 8.36 37.63 -37.71
CA ALA A 190 7.83 38.46 -36.63
C ALA A 190 7.67 37.72 -35.32
N ALA A 191 7.09 36.53 -35.37
CA ALA A 191 6.91 35.68 -34.19
C ALA A 191 8.25 35.28 -33.56
N GLU A 192 9.24 34.90 -34.38
CA GLU A 192 10.59 34.59 -33.94
C GLU A 192 11.26 35.78 -33.26
N ALA A 193 11.22 36.97 -33.88
CA ALA A 193 11.81 38.19 -33.35
C ALA A 193 11.16 38.58 -31.99
N PHE A 194 9.83 38.54 -31.92
CA PHE A 194 9.11 38.90 -30.71
C PHE A 194 9.40 37.90 -29.56
N LEU A 195 9.49 36.60 -29.84
CA LEU A 195 9.85 35.61 -28.85
C LEU A 195 11.26 35.86 -28.29
N LEU A 196 12.26 36.11 -29.14
CA LEU A 196 13.63 36.39 -28.72
C LEU A 196 13.71 37.69 -27.88
N ALA A 197 13.03 38.76 -28.31
CA ALA A 197 12.98 40.00 -27.55
C ALA A 197 12.35 39.83 -26.16
N ARG A 198 11.23 39.12 -26.07
CA ARG A 198 10.58 38.82 -24.79
C ARG A 198 11.50 38.00 -23.86
N CYS A 199 12.23 37.03 -24.38
CA CYS A 199 13.18 36.26 -23.59
C CYS A 199 14.35 37.10 -23.08
N ALA A 200 14.81 38.07 -23.85
CA ALA A 200 15.83 39.03 -23.42
C ALA A 200 15.32 39.96 -22.30
N LEU A 201 14.03 40.32 -22.31
CA LEU A 201 13.39 41.20 -21.33
C LEU A 201 12.92 40.49 -20.07
N GLY A 202 12.94 39.17 -19.98
CA GLY A 202 12.32 38.39 -18.92
C GLY A 202 12.88 38.60 -17.51
N GLY A 203 13.93 39.38 -17.35
CA GLY A 203 14.48 39.81 -16.05
C GLY A 203 13.99 41.19 -15.54
N MET A 204 13.15 41.88 -16.30
CA MET A 204 12.66 43.20 -15.94
C MET A 204 11.35 43.16 -15.16
N PRO A 205 11.14 44.07 -14.14
CA PRO A 205 9.92 44.04 -13.31
C PRO A 205 8.61 44.13 -14.04
N ASP A 206 8.56 44.87 -15.13
CA ASP A 206 7.35 45.10 -15.95
C ASP A 206 7.40 44.39 -17.31
N ALA A 207 8.24 43.36 -17.45
CA ALA A 207 8.35 42.59 -18.67
C ALA A 207 7.03 41.90 -18.99
N PRO A 208 6.53 41.97 -20.28
CA PRO A 208 5.39 41.17 -20.66
C PRO A 208 5.67 39.70 -20.41
N ALA A 209 4.63 38.94 -20.03
CA ALA A 209 4.73 37.53 -19.77
C ALA A 209 5.55 36.80 -20.82
N SER A 210 6.68 36.28 -20.47
CA SER A 210 7.65 35.66 -21.37
C SER A 210 7.89 34.22 -20.97
N LEU A 211 8.41 33.43 -21.90
CA LEU A 211 8.91 32.07 -21.62
C LEU A 211 10.01 32.06 -20.52
N ALA A 212 10.63 33.21 -20.28
CA ALA A 212 11.64 33.40 -19.24
C ALA A 212 11.07 33.56 -17.83
N THR A 213 9.76 33.78 -17.70
CA THR A 213 9.09 33.78 -16.40
C THR A 213 9.13 32.38 -15.84
N ALA A 214 10.02 32.14 -14.85
CA ALA A 214 10.11 30.84 -14.21
C ALA A 214 8.74 30.46 -13.67
N LEU A 215 8.18 29.37 -14.19
CA LEU A 215 6.96 28.82 -13.61
C LEU A 215 7.27 28.46 -12.16
N PRO A 216 6.52 28.96 -11.19
CA PRO A 216 6.75 28.61 -9.81
C PRO A 216 6.62 27.10 -9.63
N GLU A 217 7.48 26.55 -8.78
CA GLU A 217 7.34 25.15 -8.35
C GLU A 217 5.94 24.94 -7.78
N ARG A 218 5.22 23.96 -8.28
CA ARG A 218 3.86 23.64 -7.83
C ARG A 218 3.92 22.50 -6.84
N TRP A 219 3.62 22.81 -5.60
CA TRP A 219 3.51 21.79 -4.54
C TRP A 219 2.33 20.89 -4.79
N LEU A 220 2.46 19.61 -4.42
CA LEU A 220 1.34 18.68 -4.46
C LEU A 220 0.38 19.02 -3.32
N PRO A 221 -0.86 19.46 -3.60
CA PRO A 221 -1.80 19.81 -2.55
C PRO A 221 -2.42 18.56 -1.92
N ALA A 222 -2.64 18.62 -0.61
CA ALA A 222 -3.36 17.60 0.13
C ALA A 222 -4.91 17.78 0.10
N GLY A 223 -5.38 18.80 -0.60
CA GLY A 223 -6.78 19.22 -0.68
C GLY A 223 -6.86 20.74 -0.89
N PRO A 224 -8.01 21.37 -0.67
CA PRO A 224 -8.16 22.82 -0.84
C PRO A 224 -7.45 23.67 0.24
N GLY A 225 -6.88 23.03 1.27
CA GLY A 225 -6.15 23.68 2.37
C GLY A 225 -4.65 23.87 2.10
N PRO A 226 -3.91 24.38 3.10
CA PRO A 226 -2.48 24.68 2.98
C PRO A 226 -1.59 23.43 3.04
N LEU A 227 -2.14 22.27 3.37
CA LEU A 227 -1.37 21.04 3.53
C LEU A 227 -0.72 20.62 2.21
N ARG A 228 0.53 20.19 2.28
CA ARG A 228 1.30 19.69 1.13
C ARG A 228 1.53 18.19 1.26
N LEU A 229 1.58 17.52 0.13
CA LEU A 229 1.88 16.08 0.06
C LEU A 229 3.28 15.84 -0.50
N VAL A 230 3.97 14.89 0.10
CA VAL A 230 5.10 14.21 -0.54
C VAL A 230 4.68 12.76 -0.74
N LEU A 231 4.65 12.34 -2.00
CA LEU A 231 4.34 10.97 -2.42
C LEU A 231 5.64 10.17 -2.45
N VAL A 232 5.67 9.04 -1.75
CA VAL A 232 6.83 8.16 -1.71
C VAL A 232 6.39 6.75 -2.08
N MET A 233 7.07 6.15 -3.06
CA MET A 233 6.84 4.77 -3.45
C MET A 233 7.91 3.88 -2.81
N PRO A 234 7.56 3.06 -1.80
CA PRO A 234 8.51 2.14 -1.18
C PRO A 234 8.72 0.90 -2.05
N ASP A 235 9.89 0.29 -1.92
CA ASP A 235 10.06 -1.11 -2.30
C ASP A 235 9.36 -2.01 -1.26
N LYS A 236 8.56 -2.96 -1.75
CA LYS A 236 7.73 -3.82 -0.93
C LYS A 236 8.27 -5.25 -0.92
N ASP A 237 8.58 -5.75 0.26
CA ASP A 237 8.96 -7.15 0.48
C ASP A 237 7.77 -7.94 1.02
N PHE A 238 7.06 -8.62 0.14
CA PHE A 238 5.89 -9.44 0.50
C PHE A 238 6.26 -10.81 1.11
N GLU A 239 7.54 -11.16 1.18
CA GLU A 239 8.00 -12.39 1.83
C GLU A 239 8.06 -12.26 3.36
N THR A 240 7.78 -11.09 3.92
CA THR A 240 7.74 -10.81 5.36
C THR A 240 6.43 -10.15 5.77
N LEU A 241 6.03 -10.29 7.04
CA LEU A 241 4.90 -9.50 7.58
C LEU A 241 5.24 -8.01 7.71
N ALA A 242 6.51 -7.68 7.66
CA ALA A 242 7.05 -6.33 7.77
C ALA A 242 7.33 -5.72 6.38
N VAL A 243 6.36 -5.81 5.47
CA VAL A 243 6.45 -5.51 4.02
C VAL A 243 7.23 -4.24 3.69
N ILE A 244 7.09 -3.20 4.49
CA ILE A 244 7.75 -1.89 4.31
C ILE A 244 8.45 -1.41 5.60
N GLU A 245 8.69 -2.28 6.58
CA GLU A 245 9.21 -1.86 7.90
C GLU A 245 10.56 -1.16 7.76
N ARG A 246 11.47 -1.70 6.96
CA ARG A 246 12.79 -1.12 6.73
C ARG A 246 12.70 0.23 6.01
N PRO A 247 12.06 0.37 4.85
CA PRO A 247 11.84 1.67 4.23
C PRO A 247 11.13 2.66 5.17
N LEU A 248 10.15 2.20 5.93
CA LEU A 248 9.38 3.04 6.84
C LEU A 248 10.23 3.58 8.00
N GLN A 249 11.13 2.76 8.55
CA GLN A 249 12.05 3.19 9.60
C GLN A 249 13.03 4.25 9.07
N GLU A 250 13.63 4.02 7.90
CA GLU A 250 14.51 4.97 7.26
C GLU A 250 13.81 6.31 6.96
N ILE A 251 12.56 6.27 6.46
CA ILE A 251 11.73 7.46 6.26
C ILE A 251 11.50 8.21 7.58
N ARG A 252 11.16 7.51 8.66
CA ARG A 252 10.97 8.12 9.99
C ARG A 252 12.24 8.81 10.51
N GLU A 253 13.41 8.25 10.27
CA GLU A 253 14.70 8.86 10.61
C GLU A 253 14.95 10.15 9.82
N ARG A 254 14.63 10.16 8.51
CA ARG A 254 14.75 11.37 7.68
C ARG A 254 13.75 12.44 8.09
N ILE A 255 12.51 12.07 8.38
CA ILE A 255 11.51 13.01 8.95
C ILE A 255 12.04 13.63 10.24
N ALA A 256 12.59 12.82 11.15
CA ALA A 256 13.13 13.33 12.41
C ALA A 256 14.34 14.29 12.21
N LYS A 257 15.14 14.06 11.16
CA LYS A 257 16.23 14.97 10.78
C LYS A 257 15.67 16.31 10.29
N VAL A 258 14.73 16.30 9.37
CA VAL A 258 14.12 17.52 8.80
C VAL A 258 13.33 18.29 9.86
N ARG A 259 12.58 17.60 10.75
CA ARG A 259 11.88 18.26 11.88
C ARG A 259 12.83 19.01 12.82
N ARG A 260 14.06 18.50 13.02
CA ARG A 260 15.07 19.20 13.84
C ARG A 260 15.59 20.46 13.16
N ALA A 261 15.69 20.46 11.84
CA ALA A 261 16.10 21.62 11.06
C ALA A 261 14.97 22.67 10.92
N HIS A 262 13.71 22.21 10.91
CA HIS A 262 12.51 23.03 10.70
C HIS A 262 11.49 22.81 11.82
N PRO A 263 11.74 23.29 13.06
CA PRO A 263 10.92 22.95 14.23
C PRO A 263 9.51 23.56 14.19
N SER A 264 9.27 24.58 13.37
CA SER A 264 7.94 25.20 13.20
C SER A 264 7.00 24.38 12.29
N ILE A 265 7.52 23.37 11.56
CA ILE A 265 6.78 22.62 10.55
C ILE A 265 6.41 21.24 11.09
N GLU A 266 5.13 20.91 11.01
CA GLU A 266 4.66 19.57 11.32
C GLU A 266 4.72 18.68 10.07
N ILE A 267 5.31 17.49 10.21
CA ILE A 267 5.40 16.50 9.13
C ILE A 267 4.77 15.21 9.62
N GLY A 268 3.70 14.79 9.01
CA GLY A 268 3.01 13.55 9.31
C GLY A 268 3.27 12.45 8.30
N LEU A 269 3.07 11.21 8.74
CA LEU A 269 3.27 10.02 7.92
C LEU A 269 1.98 9.21 7.92
N THR A 270 1.43 8.95 6.73
CA THR A 270 0.20 8.18 6.55
C THR A 270 0.17 7.50 5.17
N GLY A 271 -0.99 7.08 4.72
CA GLY A 271 -1.20 6.33 3.50
C GLY A 271 -1.45 4.85 3.77
N LYS A 272 -2.09 4.17 2.83
CA LYS A 272 -2.49 2.77 2.99
C LYS A 272 -1.32 1.84 3.38
N PRO A 273 -0.11 1.94 2.79
CA PRO A 273 1.00 1.09 3.20
C PRO A 273 1.40 1.28 4.66
N VAL A 274 1.40 2.54 5.14
CA VAL A 274 1.77 2.86 6.54
C VAL A 274 0.72 2.34 7.51
N LEU A 275 -0.56 2.61 7.23
CA LEU A 275 -1.68 2.12 8.04
C LEU A 275 -1.64 0.60 8.15
N LYS A 276 -1.40 -0.09 7.02
CA LYS A 276 -1.30 -1.55 6.99
C LYS A 276 -0.07 -2.09 7.73
N ALA A 277 1.07 -1.40 7.64
CA ALA A 277 2.27 -1.78 8.38
C ALA A 277 2.08 -1.61 9.90
N ASP A 278 1.48 -0.50 10.32
CA ASP A 278 1.17 -0.25 11.74
C ASP A 278 0.14 -1.28 12.26
N GLU A 279 -0.89 -1.63 11.49
CA GLU A 279 -1.87 -2.67 11.80
C GLU A 279 -1.21 -4.05 11.93
N MET A 280 -0.36 -4.42 10.98
CA MET A 280 0.35 -5.70 11.03
C MET A 280 1.27 -5.82 12.23
N ARG A 281 2.00 -4.74 12.53
CA ARG A 281 2.89 -4.71 13.69
C ARG A 281 2.12 -4.86 14.99
N THR A 282 1.06 -4.06 15.19
CA THR A 282 0.23 -4.14 16.40
C THR A 282 -0.44 -5.50 16.52
N THR A 283 -0.99 -6.04 15.43
CA THR A 283 -1.61 -7.38 15.41
C THR A 283 -0.60 -8.48 15.75
N SER A 284 0.60 -8.44 15.19
CA SER A 284 1.65 -9.41 15.47
C SER A 284 2.10 -9.37 16.95
N ASP A 285 2.31 -8.17 17.48
CA ASP A 285 2.70 -7.96 18.88
C ASP A 285 1.60 -8.43 19.85
N ASP A 286 0.34 -8.07 19.54
CA ASP A 286 -0.82 -8.51 20.32
C ASP A 286 -1.00 -10.02 20.29
N MET A 287 -0.83 -10.66 19.12
CA MET A 287 -0.94 -12.12 18.99
C MET A 287 0.16 -12.87 19.73
N ASN A 288 1.39 -12.39 19.65
CA ASN A 288 2.51 -12.98 20.38
C ASN A 288 2.28 -12.85 21.89
N THR A 289 1.88 -11.65 22.35
CA THR A 289 1.57 -11.37 23.76
C THR A 289 0.39 -12.21 24.22
N ALA A 290 -0.72 -12.24 23.47
CA ALA A 290 -1.89 -13.03 23.80
C ALA A 290 -1.59 -14.53 23.87
N SER A 291 -0.80 -15.05 22.93
CA SER A 291 -0.39 -16.46 22.91
C SER A 291 0.48 -16.83 24.12
N MET A 292 1.43 -15.95 24.48
CA MET A 292 2.27 -16.16 25.69
C MET A 292 1.46 -16.07 26.97
N VAL A 293 0.59 -15.06 27.09
CA VAL A 293 -0.29 -14.89 28.26
C VAL A 293 -1.27 -16.06 28.37
N ALA A 294 -1.88 -16.49 27.26
CA ALA A 294 -2.78 -17.65 27.24
C ALA A 294 -2.06 -18.93 27.67
N LEU A 295 -0.85 -19.19 27.14
CA LEU A 295 -0.06 -20.37 27.52
C LEU A 295 0.33 -20.33 28.99
N LEU A 296 0.76 -19.17 29.50
CA LEU A 296 1.09 -18.99 30.93
C LEU A 296 -0.14 -19.20 31.80
N LEU A 297 -1.26 -18.55 31.49
CA LEU A 297 -2.50 -18.65 32.25
C LEU A 297 -3.03 -20.08 32.26
N CYS A 298 -3.11 -20.73 31.10
CA CYS A 298 -3.49 -22.15 31.03
C CYS A 298 -2.56 -23.03 31.85
N THR A 299 -1.24 -22.79 31.81
CA THR A 299 -0.26 -23.53 32.61
C THR A 299 -0.48 -23.33 34.13
N VAL A 300 -0.71 -22.08 34.54
CA VAL A 300 -0.98 -21.75 35.96
C VAL A 300 -2.29 -22.41 36.43
N VAL A 301 -3.37 -22.28 35.66
CA VAL A 301 -4.64 -22.93 35.96
C VAL A 301 -4.46 -24.46 36.05
N PHE A 302 -3.69 -25.05 35.13
CA PHE A 302 -3.39 -26.46 35.13
C PHE A 302 -2.60 -26.88 36.40
N MET A 303 -1.59 -26.09 36.82
CA MET A 303 -0.86 -26.30 38.04
C MET A 303 -1.76 -26.23 39.30
N ILE A 304 -2.69 -25.27 39.34
CA ILE A 304 -3.65 -25.11 40.45
C ILE A 304 -4.62 -26.29 40.50
N VAL A 305 -5.20 -26.68 39.38
CA VAL A 305 -6.17 -27.79 39.29
C VAL A 305 -5.56 -29.09 39.74
N PHE A 306 -4.34 -29.39 39.32
CA PHE A 306 -3.66 -30.65 39.68
C PHE A 306 -2.81 -30.54 40.94
N ARG A 307 -2.75 -29.35 41.60
CA ARG A 307 -1.96 -29.11 42.83
C ARG A 307 -0.51 -29.60 42.75
N GLY A 308 0.09 -29.42 41.56
CA GLY A 308 1.47 -29.84 41.32
C GLY A 308 2.05 -29.18 40.06
N VAL A 309 3.37 -29.02 40.04
CA VAL A 309 4.07 -28.31 38.94
C VAL A 309 4.57 -29.28 37.88
N LYS A 310 5.19 -30.41 38.30
CA LYS A 310 5.96 -31.27 37.39
C LYS A 310 5.13 -31.88 36.26
N ARG A 311 3.96 -32.44 36.55
CA ARG A 311 3.13 -33.15 35.54
C ARG A 311 2.42 -32.18 34.55
N PRO A 312 1.83 -31.06 35.01
CA PRO A 312 1.36 -30.01 34.10
C PRO A 312 2.45 -29.49 33.16
N LEU A 313 3.65 -29.22 33.69
CA LEU A 313 4.77 -28.73 32.90
C LEU A 313 5.18 -29.71 31.78
N LEU A 314 5.15 -31.03 32.05
CA LEU A 314 5.39 -32.04 31.01
C LEU A 314 4.35 -31.96 29.88
N ALA A 315 3.09 -31.69 30.19
CA ALA A 315 2.06 -31.51 29.16
C ALA A 315 2.34 -30.26 28.31
N VAL A 316 2.81 -29.17 28.91
CA VAL A 316 3.22 -27.95 28.14
C VAL A 316 4.42 -28.28 27.25
N VAL A 317 5.42 -28.99 27.72
CA VAL A 317 6.57 -29.41 26.89
C VAL A 317 6.12 -30.26 25.70
N VAL A 318 5.21 -31.19 25.89
CA VAL A 318 4.65 -32.01 24.80
C VAL A 318 3.80 -31.17 23.85
N PHE A 319 3.08 -30.18 24.39
CA PHE A 319 2.34 -29.21 23.56
C PHE A 319 3.28 -28.44 22.64
N VAL A 320 4.40 -27.91 23.17
CA VAL A 320 5.41 -27.20 22.37
C VAL A 320 5.99 -28.12 21.28
N ALA A 321 6.25 -29.39 21.58
CA ALA A 321 6.67 -30.34 20.55
C ALA A 321 5.59 -30.56 19.47
N GLY A 322 4.32 -30.70 19.88
CA GLY A 322 3.19 -30.80 18.95
C GLY A 322 3.02 -29.56 18.04
N SER A 323 3.22 -28.38 18.60
CA SER A 323 3.22 -27.12 17.87
C SER A 323 4.36 -27.05 16.84
N ALA A 324 5.57 -27.47 17.22
CA ALA A 324 6.71 -27.54 16.31
C ALA A 324 6.44 -28.51 15.13
N LEU A 325 5.81 -29.65 15.40
CA LEU A 325 5.38 -30.58 14.34
C LEU A 325 4.31 -29.96 13.43
N THR A 326 3.44 -29.13 13.98
CA THR A 326 2.41 -28.40 13.20
C THR A 326 3.04 -27.38 12.28
N TYR A 327 4.03 -26.61 12.74
CA TYR A 327 4.79 -25.70 11.87
C TYR A 327 5.50 -26.47 10.75
N GLY A 328 6.12 -27.62 11.05
CA GLY A 328 6.71 -28.49 10.02
C GLY A 328 5.70 -28.98 9.01
N ALA A 329 4.52 -29.39 9.45
CA ALA A 329 3.44 -29.81 8.54
C ALA A 329 2.92 -28.63 7.69
N ALA A 330 2.73 -27.45 8.26
CA ALA A 330 2.34 -26.26 7.53
C ALA A 330 3.37 -25.89 6.45
N THR A 331 4.66 -25.96 6.78
CA THR A 331 5.75 -25.74 5.81
C THR A 331 5.73 -26.75 4.66
N LEU A 332 5.48 -28.02 4.95
CA LEU A 332 5.42 -29.08 3.92
C LEU A 332 4.15 -29.00 3.05
N MET A 333 3.04 -28.54 3.62
CA MET A 333 1.74 -28.51 2.92
C MET A 333 1.53 -27.23 2.12
N LEU A 334 1.94 -26.09 2.68
CA LEU A 334 1.69 -24.77 2.11
C LEU A 334 2.97 -24.05 1.72
N GLY A 335 4.06 -24.22 2.47
CA GLY A 335 5.31 -23.49 2.31
C GLY A 335 5.26 -22.02 2.77
N HIS A 336 4.10 -21.50 3.07
CA HIS A 336 3.87 -20.14 3.55
C HIS A 336 2.72 -20.08 4.57
N LEU A 337 2.65 -19.00 5.33
CA LEU A 337 1.51 -18.64 6.17
C LEU A 337 1.06 -17.24 5.79
N ASN A 338 -0.24 -17.06 5.57
CA ASN A 338 -0.86 -15.76 5.36
C ASN A 338 -1.30 -15.13 6.71
N LEU A 339 -1.72 -13.86 6.66
CA LEU A 339 -2.15 -13.11 7.84
C LEU A 339 -3.23 -13.82 8.68
N LEU A 340 -4.19 -14.48 8.03
CA LEU A 340 -5.24 -15.23 8.71
C LEU A 340 -4.72 -16.56 9.27
N SER A 341 -3.89 -17.26 8.52
CA SER A 341 -3.39 -18.58 8.94
C SER A 341 -2.42 -18.50 10.13
N VAL A 342 -1.73 -17.37 10.35
CA VAL A 342 -0.86 -17.17 11.54
C VAL A 342 -1.64 -17.31 12.85
N VAL A 343 -2.95 -16.98 12.86
CA VAL A 343 -3.81 -17.09 14.06
C VAL A 343 -3.95 -18.51 14.58
N PHE A 344 -3.61 -19.54 13.77
CA PHE A 344 -3.74 -20.95 14.15
C PHE A 344 -3.03 -21.28 15.48
N MET A 345 -1.95 -20.59 15.80
CA MET A 345 -1.18 -20.85 17.03
C MET A 345 -1.99 -20.57 18.28
N LEU A 346 -2.78 -19.48 18.29
CA LEU A 346 -3.67 -19.14 19.41
C LEU A 346 -4.74 -20.22 19.60
N VAL A 347 -5.30 -20.73 18.49
CA VAL A 347 -6.25 -21.85 18.50
C VAL A 347 -5.61 -23.11 19.08
N LEU A 348 -4.38 -23.42 18.68
CA LEU A 348 -3.66 -24.58 19.21
C LEU A 348 -3.40 -24.47 20.72
N VAL A 349 -3.03 -23.30 21.24
CA VAL A 349 -2.83 -23.08 22.67
C VAL A 349 -4.11 -23.39 23.45
N GLY A 350 -5.26 -22.87 22.99
CA GLY A 350 -6.53 -23.07 23.68
C GLY A 350 -7.01 -24.52 23.68
N VAL A 351 -7.04 -25.15 22.51
CA VAL A 351 -7.63 -26.51 22.36
C VAL A 351 -6.59 -27.62 22.53
N GLY A 352 -5.36 -27.40 22.06
CA GLY A 352 -4.31 -28.42 22.06
C GLY A 352 -3.83 -28.79 23.46
N LEU A 353 -3.78 -27.82 24.40
CA LEU A 353 -3.36 -28.09 25.79
C LEU A 353 -4.41 -28.88 26.58
N ASP A 354 -5.71 -28.76 26.26
CA ASP A 354 -6.79 -29.51 26.90
C ASP A 354 -6.62 -31.04 26.76
N TYR A 355 -6.03 -31.50 25.67
CA TYR A 355 -5.71 -32.92 25.51
C TYR A 355 -4.75 -33.39 26.61
N GLY A 356 -3.79 -32.54 27.00
CA GLY A 356 -2.89 -32.79 28.11
C GLY A 356 -3.60 -32.87 29.47
N VAL A 357 -4.59 -31.98 29.69
CA VAL A 357 -5.41 -31.97 30.92
C VAL A 357 -6.12 -33.34 31.10
N HIS A 358 -6.78 -33.80 30.03
CA HIS A 358 -7.47 -35.11 30.07
C HIS A 358 -6.51 -36.28 30.31
N MET A 359 -5.34 -36.26 29.67
CA MET A 359 -4.34 -37.32 29.84
C MET A 359 -3.76 -37.34 31.25
N VAL A 360 -3.36 -36.17 31.81
CA VAL A 360 -2.83 -36.08 33.19
C VAL A 360 -3.89 -36.46 34.22
N ALA A 361 -5.15 -36.02 34.05
CA ALA A 361 -6.25 -36.37 34.94
C ALA A 361 -6.41 -37.91 35.06
N ARG A 362 -6.49 -38.58 33.93
CA ARG A 362 -6.64 -40.07 33.89
C ARG A 362 -5.40 -40.81 34.41
N TYR A 363 -4.20 -40.23 34.16
CA TYR A 363 -2.98 -40.80 34.72
C TYR A 363 -2.95 -40.73 36.26
N LEU A 364 -3.33 -39.58 36.82
CA LEU A 364 -3.39 -39.39 38.27
C LEU A 364 -4.48 -40.24 38.93
N GLU A 365 -5.64 -40.42 38.26
CA GLU A 365 -6.67 -41.35 38.72
C GLU A 365 -6.12 -42.78 38.82
N GLY A 366 -5.44 -43.23 37.75
CA GLY A 366 -4.80 -44.56 37.77
C GLY A 366 -3.72 -44.71 38.83
N LEU A 367 -2.90 -43.66 39.01
CA LEU A 367 -1.75 -43.70 39.93
C LEU A 367 -2.14 -43.84 41.41
N ARG A 368 -3.40 -43.54 41.78
CA ARG A 368 -3.92 -43.73 43.15
C ARG A 368 -4.01 -45.20 43.57
N HIS A 369 -4.29 -46.05 42.58
CA HIS A 369 -4.59 -47.46 42.84
C HIS A 369 -3.61 -48.42 42.15
N LEU A 370 -2.93 -47.95 41.14
CA LEU A 370 -2.06 -48.71 40.25
C LEU A 370 -0.63 -48.17 40.33
N GLY A 371 0.35 -49.02 39.99
CA GLY A 371 1.71 -48.53 39.78
C GLY A 371 1.86 -47.74 38.49
N PRO A 372 2.98 -46.97 38.28
CA PRO A 372 3.15 -46.05 37.15
C PRO A 372 2.91 -46.69 35.78
N ALA A 373 3.46 -47.88 35.49
CA ALA A 373 3.29 -48.57 34.22
C ALA A 373 1.84 -49.03 33.97
N ALA A 374 1.12 -49.47 35.04
CA ALA A 374 -0.28 -49.85 34.94
C ALA A 374 -1.17 -48.60 34.76
N SER A 375 -0.81 -47.46 35.36
CA SER A 375 -1.49 -46.18 35.22
C SER A 375 -1.37 -45.64 33.78
N VAL A 376 -0.20 -45.75 33.14
CA VAL A 376 -0.03 -45.43 31.71
C VAL A 376 -0.95 -46.27 30.84
N ARG A 377 -1.01 -47.61 31.13
CA ARG A 377 -1.93 -48.48 30.36
C ARG A 377 -3.39 -48.10 30.57
N HIS A 378 -3.78 -47.75 31.78
CA HIS A 378 -5.11 -47.27 32.13
C HIS A 378 -5.44 -45.96 31.34
N THR A 379 -4.52 -45.00 31.36
CA THR A 379 -4.64 -43.73 30.66
C THR A 379 -4.82 -43.94 29.17
N ILE A 380 -3.94 -44.71 28.52
CA ILE A 380 -4.01 -44.94 27.08
C ILE A 380 -5.34 -45.62 26.69
N ARG A 381 -5.82 -46.58 27.45
CA ARG A 381 -7.09 -47.27 27.15
C ARG A 381 -8.32 -46.37 27.35
N ARG A 382 -8.31 -45.46 28.31
CA ARG A 382 -9.48 -44.66 28.72
C ARG A 382 -9.47 -43.26 28.15
N ALA A 383 -8.32 -42.55 28.15
CA ALA A 383 -8.24 -41.14 27.70
C ALA A 383 -7.97 -40.99 26.20
N VAL A 384 -7.04 -41.80 25.63
CA VAL A 384 -6.66 -41.62 24.22
C VAL A 384 -7.87 -41.70 23.24
N PRO A 385 -8.80 -42.65 23.39
CA PRO A 385 -9.96 -42.66 22.47
C PRO A 385 -10.86 -41.45 22.59
N SER A 386 -11.02 -40.89 23.79
CA SER A 386 -11.83 -39.66 24.00
C SER A 386 -11.10 -38.44 23.48
N VAL A 387 -9.81 -38.32 23.72
CA VAL A 387 -8.96 -37.24 23.21
C VAL A 387 -8.96 -37.23 21.68
N LEU A 388 -8.74 -38.40 21.04
CA LEU A 388 -8.74 -38.50 19.60
C LEU A 388 -10.13 -38.22 18.99
N ALA A 389 -11.22 -38.63 19.64
CA ALA A 389 -12.57 -38.31 19.18
C ALA A 389 -12.85 -36.81 19.27
N GLY A 390 -12.47 -36.15 20.38
CA GLY A 390 -12.57 -34.70 20.54
C GLY A 390 -11.69 -33.97 19.53
N ALA A 391 -10.45 -34.41 19.32
CA ALA A 391 -9.56 -33.82 18.33
C ALA A 391 -10.11 -33.98 16.90
N LEU A 392 -10.69 -35.12 16.57
CA LEU A 392 -11.29 -35.36 15.24
C LEU A 392 -12.50 -34.46 15.01
N THR A 393 -13.36 -34.22 16.01
CA THR A 393 -14.51 -33.32 15.86
C THR A 393 -14.03 -31.86 15.71
N SER A 394 -13.10 -31.41 16.54
CA SER A 394 -12.54 -30.04 16.43
C SER A 394 -11.76 -29.86 15.13
N ALA A 395 -10.90 -30.78 14.75
CA ALA A 395 -10.18 -30.75 13.48
C ALA A 395 -11.13 -30.80 12.29
N GLY A 396 -12.19 -31.62 12.35
CA GLY A 396 -13.23 -31.70 11.34
C GLY A 396 -13.94 -30.36 11.12
N THR A 397 -14.24 -29.64 12.19
CA THR A 397 -14.85 -28.30 12.12
C THR A 397 -13.92 -27.32 11.39
N PHE A 398 -12.62 -27.30 11.71
CA PHE A 398 -11.66 -26.46 11.00
C PHE A 398 -11.47 -26.90 9.56
N LEU A 399 -11.43 -28.20 9.28
CA LEU A 399 -11.28 -28.73 7.91
C LEU A 399 -12.49 -28.41 7.02
N LEU A 400 -13.69 -28.15 7.57
CA LEU A 400 -14.82 -27.66 6.76
C LEU A 400 -14.52 -26.32 6.11
N ALA A 401 -13.67 -25.47 6.73
CA ALA A 401 -13.24 -24.20 6.15
C ALA A 401 -12.42 -24.36 4.86
N VAL A 402 -11.90 -25.58 4.57
CA VAL A 402 -11.23 -25.87 3.29
C VAL A 402 -12.19 -25.75 2.09
N ALA A 403 -13.49 -25.85 2.31
CA ALA A 403 -14.51 -25.65 1.28
C ALA A 403 -14.85 -24.17 1.03
N ALA A 404 -14.31 -23.23 1.83
CA ALA A 404 -14.56 -21.81 1.67
C ALA A 404 -13.90 -21.28 0.38
N PRO A 405 -14.52 -20.32 -0.31
CA PRO A 405 -13.93 -19.70 -1.50
C PRO A 405 -12.69 -18.86 -1.16
N MET A 406 -12.60 -18.30 0.04
CA MET A 406 -11.50 -17.47 0.48
C MET A 406 -10.25 -18.31 0.82
N ARG A 407 -9.14 -18.09 0.11
CA ARG A 407 -7.89 -18.84 0.26
C ARG A 407 -7.34 -18.78 1.70
N GLY A 408 -7.32 -17.59 2.31
CA GLY A 408 -6.82 -17.42 3.68
C GLY A 408 -7.57 -18.27 4.70
N LEU A 409 -8.91 -18.38 4.59
CA LEU A 409 -9.73 -19.19 5.48
C LEU A 409 -9.51 -20.69 5.24
N ARG A 410 -9.31 -21.11 3.98
CA ARG A 410 -8.95 -22.50 3.65
C ARG A 410 -7.64 -22.93 4.31
N GLU A 411 -6.62 -22.08 4.21
CA GLU A 411 -5.30 -22.35 4.76
C GLU A 411 -5.33 -22.38 6.29
N LEU A 412 -6.03 -21.43 6.93
CA LEU A 412 -6.27 -21.44 8.38
C LEU A 412 -6.93 -22.73 8.82
N GLY A 413 -8.00 -23.14 8.13
CA GLY A 413 -8.73 -24.37 8.43
C GLY A 413 -7.87 -25.61 8.29
N LEU A 414 -7.07 -25.68 7.24
CA LEU A 414 -6.18 -26.81 6.98
C LEU A 414 -5.08 -26.92 8.05
N VAL A 415 -4.37 -25.83 8.34
CA VAL A 415 -3.28 -25.82 9.32
C VAL A 415 -3.79 -26.08 10.74
N SER A 416 -4.91 -25.44 11.13
CA SER A 416 -5.52 -25.66 12.44
C SER A 416 -6.03 -27.10 12.60
N GLY A 417 -6.72 -27.63 11.59
CA GLY A 417 -7.27 -28.99 11.63
C GLY A 417 -6.16 -30.05 11.73
N VAL A 418 -5.15 -29.98 10.88
CA VAL A 418 -3.99 -30.87 10.93
C VAL A 418 -3.20 -30.68 12.22
N GLY A 419 -3.00 -29.44 12.66
CA GLY A 419 -2.28 -29.10 13.89
C GLY A 419 -2.93 -29.68 15.13
N LEU A 420 -4.26 -29.58 15.27
CA LEU A 420 -5.00 -30.19 16.38
C LEU A 420 -4.83 -31.71 16.42
N MET A 421 -4.86 -32.36 15.26
CA MET A 421 -4.63 -33.81 15.18
C MET A 421 -3.20 -34.19 15.57
N LEU A 422 -2.20 -33.43 15.10
CA LEU A 422 -0.79 -33.65 15.48
C LEU A 422 -0.57 -33.44 16.98
N CYS A 423 -1.14 -32.38 17.56
CA CYS A 423 -1.08 -32.15 19.00
C CYS A 423 -1.74 -33.29 19.78
N ALA A 424 -2.93 -33.77 19.38
CA ALA A 424 -3.60 -34.88 20.05
C ALA A 424 -2.80 -36.19 19.97
N ILE A 425 -2.22 -36.50 18.80
CA ILE A 425 -1.38 -37.68 18.60
C ILE A 425 -0.11 -37.58 19.45
N THR A 426 0.56 -36.43 19.45
CA THR A 426 1.76 -36.17 20.23
C THR A 426 1.46 -36.30 21.73
N MET A 427 0.35 -35.73 22.21
CA MET A 427 -0.12 -35.87 23.59
C MET A 427 -0.44 -37.32 23.95
N ALA A 428 -1.10 -38.06 23.05
CA ALA A 428 -1.50 -39.43 23.28
C ALA A 428 -0.30 -40.41 23.40
N ILE A 429 0.81 -40.12 22.73
CA ILE A 429 1.98 -40.99 22.65
C ILE A 429 3.09 -40.53 23.61
N THR A 430 3.46 -39.27 23.57
CA THR A 430 4.66 -38.75 24.26
C THR A 430 4.40 -38.40 25.69
N LEU A 431 3.22 -37.83 26.04
CA LEU A 431 2.92 -37.47 27.42
C LEU A 431 2.89 -38.67 28.37
N PRO A 432 2.24 -39.80 28.03
CA PRO A 432 2.30 -41.01 28.91
C PRO A 432 3.71 -41.55 29.07
N ALA A 433 4.55 -41.44 28.02
CA ALA A 433 5.96 -41.86 28.11
C ALA A 433 6.75 -40.99 29.09
N LEU A 434 6.57 -39.66 29.03
CA LEU A 434 7.21 -38.70 29.95
C LEU A 434 6.72 -38.88 31.41
N LEU A 435 5.41 -39.07 31.59
CA LEU A 435 4.83 -39.34 32.93
C LEU A 435 5.39 -40.63 33.54
N LEU A 436 5.57 -41.66 32.71
CA LEU A 436 6.20 -42.91 33.16
C LEU A 436 7.65 -42.69 33.56
N LEU A 437 8.41 -41.93 32.81
CA LEU A 437 9.81 -41.60 33.10
C LEU A 437 9.94 -40.78 34.40
N LEU A 438 9.05 -39.80 34.59
CA LEU A 438 9.01 -38.97 35.79
C LEU A 438 8.79 -39.81 37.07
N ASP A 439 7.86 -40.77 37.02
CA ASP A 439 7.39 -41.50 38.20
C ASP A 439 8.04 -42.91 38.35
N ARG A 440 9.04 -43.28 37.52
CA ARG A 440 9.73 -44.59 37.58
C ARG A 440 10.35 -44.94 38.94
N GLY A 441 10.76 -43.90 39.69
CA GLY A 441 11.39 -44.09 41.02
C GLY A 441 10.51 -43.67 42.21
N ALA A 442 9.29 -43.20 41.93
CA ALA A 442 8.41 -42.68 42.96
C ALA A 442 7.87 -43.82 43.85
N ARG A 443 8.31 -43.85 45.15
CA ARG A 443 7.62 -44.59 46.19
C ARG A 443 6.19 -44.02 46.29
N ARG A 444 5.19 -44.87 46.63
CA ARG A 444 3.79 -44.50 46.79
C ARG A 444 3.64 -43.33 47.78
N GLU A 445 3.80 -42.11 47.30
CA GLU A 445 3.43 -40.92 48.07
C GLU A 445 1.90 -40.72 47.96
N PRO A 446 1.23 -40.37 49.09
CA PRO A 446 -0.18 -40.03 49.02
C PRO A 446 -0.35 -38.77 48.14
N LEU A 447 -0.89 -38.96 46.93
CA LEU A 447 -1.16 -37.84 46.04
C LEU A 447 -2.11 -36.83 46.72
N LYS A 448 -1.70 -35.59 46.78
CA LYS A 448 -2.58 -34.47 47.18
C LYS A 448 -3.82 -34.47 46.30
N ARG A 449 -5.02 -34.43 46.90
CA ARG A 449 -6.29 -34.41 46.16
C ARG A 449 -6.35 -33.13 45.30
N GLY A 450 -6.54 -33.28 44.01
CA GLY A 450 -6.84 -32.15 43.12
C GLY A 450 -8.15 -31.47 43.47
N LEU A 451 -8.31 -30.19 43.14
CA LEU A 451 -9.45 -29.36 43.54
C LEU A 451 -10.79 -29.92 43.04
N PHE A 452 -10.81 -30.61 41.90
CA PHE A 452 -12.01 -31.13 41.22
C PHE A 452 -12.02 -32.69 41.13
N MET A 453 -11.12 -33.38 41.85
CA MET A 453 -11.13 -34.83 41.89
C MET A 453 -11.96 -35.33 43.06
N GLU A 454 -13.26 -35.39 42.94
CA GLU A 454 -14.12 -36.14 43.84
C GLU A 454 -13.90 -37.64 43.70
N PRO A 455 -13.97 -38.43 44.80
CA PRO A 455 -13.88 -39.88 44.71
C PRO A 455 -15.10 -40.40 43.91
N LEU A 456 -14.83 -41.17 42.87
CA LEU A 456 -15.83 -41.89 42.06
C LEU A 456 -16.65 -42.95 42.87
N ASP A 457 -16.39 -43.04 44.16
CA ASP A 457 -16.99 -44.05 45.04
C ASP A 457 -18.35 -43.65 45.63
N ARG A 458 -18.83 -42.44 45.33
CA ARG A 458 -20.24 -42.10 45.50
C ARG A 458 -20.96 -42.29 44.16
N GLN A 459 -21.44 -43.52 43.95
CA GLN A 459 -22.64 -43.74 43.14
C GLN A 459 -23.83 -42.99 43.80
N GLN A 460 -23.78 -41.65 43.77
CA GLN A 460 -24.98 -40.86 43.93
C GLN A 460 -25.67 -40.93 42.59
N ASP A 461 -26.84 -41.55 42.57
CA ASP A 461 -27.75 -41.52 41.44
C ASP A 461 -27.86 -40.07 40.98
N PRO A 462 -27.31 -39.69 39.83
CA PRO A 462 -27.36 -38.30 39.37
C PRO A 462 -28.78 -37.85 39.00
N PHE A 463 -29.73 -38.77 39.01
CA PHE A 463 -31.15 -38.55 38.69
C PHE A 463 -32.08 -38.68 39.90
N GLY A 464 -31.59 -38.73 41.13
CA GLY A 464 -32.40 -38.86 42.37
C GLY A 464 -32.97 -37.54 42.88
N GLY A 465 -34.25 -37.34 42.75
CA GLY A 465 -35.08 -36.41 43.52
C GLY A 465 -34.77 -34.90 43.37
N ARG A 466 -34.68 -34.18 44.49
CA ARG A 466 -34.51 -32.72 44.54
C ARG A 466 -33.22 -32.19 43.93
N ALA A 467 -32.18 -32.96 43.84
CA ALA A 467 -30.91 -32.58 43.22
C ALA A 467 -31.05 -32.52 41.68
N ALA A 468 -31.74 -33.49 41.08
CA ALA A 468 -32.03 -33.48 39.64
C ALA A 468 -32.88 -32.29 39.23
N LEU A 469 -33.94 -32.01 40.01
CA LEU A 469 -34.80 -30.85 39.74
C LEU A 469 -34.03 -29.53 39.80
N ARG A 470 -33.13 -29.35 40.76
CA ARG A 470 -32.26 -28.16 40.86
C ARG A 470 -31.33 -28.02 39.65
N HIS A 471 -30.73 -29.13 39.20
CA HIS A 471 -29.87 -29.10 37.99
C HIS A 471 -30.64 -28.76 36.73
N TRP A 472 -31.85 -29.34 36.52
CA TRP A 472 -32.74 -29.00 35.43
C TRP A 472 -33.20 -27.57 35.47
N LEU A 473 -33.53 -27.02 36.62
CA LEU A 473 -33.92 -25.60 36.81
C LEU A 473 -32.75 -24.67 36.50
N LEU A 474 -31.53 -24.97 36.98
CA LEU A 474 -30.32 -24.19 36.67
C LEU A 474 -29.97 -24.24 35.20
N THR A 475 -30.01 -25.42 34.58
CA THR A 475 -29.78 -25.59 33.15
C THR A 475 -30.83 -24.86 32.31
N GLY A 476 -32.11 -24.98 32.71
CA GLY A 476 -33.21 -24.26 32.05
C GLY A 476 -33.10 -22.74 32.21
N ALA A 477 -32.74 -22.24 33.40
CA ALA A 477 -32.49 -20.82 33.63
C ALA A 477 -31.29 -20.31 32.79
N PHE A 478 -30.19 -21.09 32.75
CA PHE A 478 -29.05 -20.72 31.92
C PHE A 478 -29.42 -20.67 30.42
N LEU A 479 -30.16 -21.68 29.94
CA LEU A 479 -30.61 -21.74 28.55
C LEU A 479 -31.55 -20.56 28.23
N PHE A 480 -32.47 -20.24 29.15
CA PHE A 480 -33.36 -19.10 29.00
C PHE A 480 -32.62 -17.77 28.93
N VAL A 481 -31.63 -17.54 29.83
CA VAL A 481 -30.77 -16.35 29.80
C VAL A 481 -29.92 -16.29 28.54
N ALA A 482 -29.36 -17.43 28.09
CA ALA A 482 -28.57 -17.49 26.88
C ALA A 482 -29.41 -17.21 25.60
N ILE A 483 -30.58 -17.83 25.49
CA ILE A 483 -31.48 -17.63 24.35
C ILE A 483 -32.10 -16.24 24.39
N GLY A 484 -32.59 -15.79 25.57
CA GLY A 484 -33.16 -14.45 25.75
C GLY A 484 -32.14 -13.35 25.52
N GLY A 485 -30.90 -13.51 26.04
CA GLY A 485 -29.79 -12.59 25.80
C GLY A 485 -29.38 -12.56 24.34
N GLY A 486 -29.31 -13.73 23.69
CA GLY A 486 -29.05 -13.85 22.26
C GLY A 486 -30.11 -13.15 21.40
N TRP A 487 -31.38 -13.36 21.74
CA TRP A 487 -32.51 -12.70 21.05
C TRP A 487 -32.49 -11.17 21.18
N ILE A 488 -32.27 -10.66 22.39
CA ILE A 488 -32.20 -9.20 22.65
C ILE A 488 -30.93 -8.59 22.03
N GLY A 489 -29.84 -9.37 21.95
CA GLY A 489 -28.57 -8.93 21.36
C GLY A 489 -28.57 -8.95 19.83
N TRP A 490 -29.42 -9.76 19.20
CA TRP A 490 -29.39 -10.01 17.76
C TRP A 490 -29.52 -8.72 16.92
N ASP A 491 -30.47 -7.85 17.27
CA ASP A 491 -30.67 -6.58 16.58
C ASP A 491 -29.62 -5.50 16.92
N ARG A 492 -28.80 -5.75 17.94
CA ARG A 492 -27.72 -4.84 18.38
C ARG A 492 -26.36 -5.21 17.83
N ILE A 493 -26.20 -6.43 17.36
CA ILE A 493 -24.96 -6.88 16.72
C ILE A 493 -24.90 -6.24 15.33
N ARG A 494 -24.01 -5.28 15.16
CA ARG A 494 -23.71 -4.67 13.87
C ARG A 494 -22.32 -5.10 13.44
N PHE A 495 -22.17 -5.46 12.20
CA PHE A 495 -20.86 -5.72 11.63
C PHE A 495 -20.15 -4.38 11.43
N GLU A 496 -19.00 -4.19 12.07
CA GLU A 496 -18.17 -3.00 11.85
C GLU A 496 -17.25 -3.26 10.66
N SER A 497 -17.54 -2.61 9.56
CA SER A 497 -16.78 -2.73 8.30
C SER A 497 -15.78 -1.60 8.10
N ASN A 498 -15.81 -0.58 8.95
CA ASN A 498 -14.87 0.53 8.86
C ASN A 498 -13.50 0.11 9.41
N LEU A 499 -12.59 -0.25 8.50
CA LEU A 499 -11.23 -0.69 8.82
C LEU A 499 -10.43 0.37 9.60
N LEU A 500 -10.74 1.67 9.45
CA LEU A 500 -10.07 2.73 10.23
C LEU A 500 -10.49 2.70 11.71
N ARG A 501 -11.71 2.22 12.02
CA ARG A 501 -12.18 2.05 13.41
C ARG A 501 -11.64 0.78 14.06
N LEU A 502 -11.23 -0.21 13.25
CA LEU A 502 -10.62 -1.44 13.73
C LEU A 502 -9.14 -1.28 14.05
N GLN A 503 -8.53 -0.17 13.64
CA GLN A 503 -7.14 0.12 13.93
C GLN A 503 -6.92 0.48 15.39
N ALA A 504 -5.72 0.16 15.92
CA ALA A 504 -5.35 0.46 17.30
C ALA A 504 -5.48 1.96 17.59
N GLU A 505 -6.02 2.31 18.75
CA GLU A 505 -6.15 3.69 19.18
C GLU A 505 -4.77 4.33 19.45
N GLY A 506 -4.61 5.59 19.07
CA GLY A 506 -3.39 6.36 19.35
C GLY A 506 -2.28 6.23 18.30
N LEU A 507 -2.50 5.55 17.16
CA LEU A 507 -1.54 5.52 16.05
C LEU A 507 -1.44 6.89 15.38
N ASP A 508 -0.21 7.40 15.26
CA ASP A 508 0.10 8.70 14.62
C ASP A 508 -0.36 8.72 13.16
N SER A 509 -0.16 7.62 12.43
CA SER A 509 -0.60 7.44 11.04
C SER A 509 -2.11 7.60 10.85
N VAL A 510 -2.92 7.12 11.80
CA VAL A 510 -4.40 7.26 11.79
C VAL A 510 -4.79 8.72 12.06
N GLY A 511 -4.10 9.40 12.97
CA GLY A 511 -4.28 10.82 13.25
C GLY A 511 -4.06 11.67 12.01
N TRP A 512 -2.96 11.47 11.31
CA TRP A 512 -2.64 12.16 10.07
C TRP A 512 -3.59 11.80 8.92
N GLN A 513 -4.07 10.54 8.85
CA GLN A 513 -5.07 10.15 7.87
C GLN A 513 -6.38 10.93 8.06
N ARG A 514 -6.84 11.07 9.31
CA ARG A 514 -8.03 11.87 9.62
C ARG A 514 -7.84 13.36 9.29
N LYS A 515 -6.64 13.92 9.60
CA LYS A 515 -6.30 15.32 9.27
C LYS A 515 -6.32 15.54 7.75
N LEU A 516 -5.79 14.58 6.98
CA LEU A 516 -5.79 14.60 5.52
C LEU A 516 -7.22 14.52 4.95
N GLN A 517 -8.06 13.64 5.47
CA GLN A 517 -9.47 13.53 5.06
C GLN A 517 -10.29 14.78 5.39
N ALA A 518 -10.09 15.36 6.58
CA ALA A 518 -10.75 16.60 6.97
C ALA A 518 -10.35 17.80 6.08
N ALA A 519 -9.13 17.78 5.53
CA ALA A 519 -8.67 18.78 4.56
C ALA A 519 -9.20 18.56 3.13
N GLY A 520 -10.11 17.59 2.92
CA GLY A 520 -10.63 17.25 1.59
C GLY A 520 -9.61 16.51 0.71
N GLY A 521 -8.60 15.88 1.34
CA GLY A 521 -7.58 15.08 0.67
C GLY A 521 -8.18 13.85 -0.02
N ASN A 522 -7.46 13.34 -1.01
CA ASN A 522 -7.89 12.23 -1.86
C ASN A 522 -8.35 11.03 -1.03
N ALA A 523 -9.49 10.47 -1.42
CA ALA A 523 -9.96 9.20 -0.89
C ALA A 523 -8.87 8.12 -1.11
N THR A 524 -8.59 7.36 -0.06
CA THR A 524 -7.59 6.27 -0.11
C THR A 524 -8.04 5.15 -1.06
N TRP A 525 -9.34 5.09 -1.35
CA TRP A 525 -9.95 4.12 -2.25
C TRP A 525 -10.50 4.81 -3.50
N PHE A 526 -10.14 4.26 -4.64
CA PHE A 526 -10.56 4.76 -5.94
C PHE A 526 -10.88 3.61 -6.89
N GLY A 527 -11.70 3.89 -7.90
CA GLY A 527 -11.88 3.02 -9.06
C GLY A 527 -11.01 3.48 -10.22
N ALA A 528 -10.64 2.56 -11.11
CA ALA A 528 -9.87 2.85 -12.30
C ALA A 528 -10.52 2.23 -13.54
N CYS A 529 -10.78 3.06 -14.56
CA CYS A 529 -11.14 2.62 -15.89
C CYS A 529 -9.88 2.63 -16.76
N ILE A 530 -9.55 1.50 -17.39
CA ILE A 530 -8.37 1.35 -18.24
C ILE A 530 -8.78 1.49 -19.70
N THR A 531 -8.07 2.29 -20.47
CA THR A 531 -8.30 2.43 -21.91
C THR A 531 -7.00 2.37 -22.71
N GLU A 532 -7.04 1.74 -23.86
CA GLU A 532 -5.92 1.66 -24.81
C GLU A 532 -5.75 2.96 -25.61
N SER A 533 -6.77 3.81 -25.63
CA SER A 533 -6.80 5.02 -26.46
C SER A 533 -7.14 6.25 -25.63
N ILE A 534 -6.34 7.31 -25.79
CA ILE A 534 -6.56 8.60 -25.13
C ILE A 534 -7.84 9.25 -25.64
N GLU A 535 -8.25 8.99 -26.88
CA GLU A 535 -9.45 9.55 -27.52
C GLU A 535 -10.75 9.07 -26.82
N ARG A 536 -10.71 7.94 -26.11
CA ARG A 536 -11.84 7.43 -25.31
C ARG A 536 -11.97 8.08 -23.93
N ILE A 537 -10.93 8.76 -23.46
CA ILE A 537 -10.93 9.37 -22.13
C ILE A 537 -12.00 10.46 -21.98
N PRO A 538 -12.20 11.39 -22.94
CA PRO A 538 -13.25 12.41 -22.81
C PRO A 538 -14.64 11.83 -22.60
N ASP A 539 -14.96 10.74 -23.28
CA ASP A 539 -16.25 10.06 -23.15
C ASP A 539 -16.41 9.36 -21.79
N LEU A 540 -15.35 8.70 -21.31
CA LEU A 540 -15.32 8.12 -19.96
C LEU A 540 -15.48 9.19 -18.87
N VAL A 541 -14.76 10.30 -19.00
CA VAL A 541 -14.84 11.43 -18.07
C VAL A 541 -16.24 12.08 -18.09
N ALA A 542 -16.84 12.23 -19.27
CA ALA A 542 -18.19 12.79 -19.40
C ALA A 542 -19.24 11.91 -18.73
N ARG A 543 -19.18 10.59 -18.93
CA ARG A 543 -20.08 9.63 -18.26
C ARG A 543 -19.86 9.62 -16.75
N ALA A 544 -18.61 9.64 -16.30
CA ALA A 544 -18.29 9.64 -14.88
C ALA A 544 -18.79 10.89 -14.15
N ARG A 545 -18.72 12.06 -14.81
CA ARG A 545 -19.23 13.33 -14.25
C ARG A 545 -20.76 13.41 -14.16
N GLN A 546 -21.48 12.56 -14.89
CA GLN A 546 -22.93 12.46 -14.79
C GLN A 546 -23.38 11.62 -13.58
N GLU A 547 -22.50 10.86 -12.99
CA GLU A 547 -22.80 10.03 -11.83
C GLU A 547 -22.61 10.82 -10.52
N PRO A 548 -23.69 11.07 -9.76
CA PRO A 548 -23.63 11.93 -8.58
C PRO A 548 -22.80 11.36 -7.42
N LEU A 549 -22.54 10.07 -7.43
CA LEU A 549 -21.73 9.37 -6.40
C LEU A 549 -20.24 9.40 -6.72
N ILE A 550 -19.85 9.84 -7.92
CA ILE A 550 -18.47 10.03 -8.32
C ILE A 550 -18.13 11.51 -8.12
N GLY A 551 -17.25 11.81 -7.18
CA GLY A 551 -16.89 13.18 -6.83
C GLY A 551 -15.83 13.74 -7.75
N GLN A 552 -14.61 13.25 -7.66
CA GLN A 552 -13.50 13.71 -8.48
C GLN A 552 -13.13 12.66 -9.51
N VAL A 553 -13.13 13.07 -10.77
CA VAL A 553 -12.63 12.27 -11.90
C VAL A 553 -11.28 12.83 -12.29
N ARG A 554 -10.24 12.00 -12.25
CA ARG A 554 -8.87 12.38 -12.59
C ARG A 554 -8.38 11.57 -13.78
N SER A 555 -7.72 12.23 -14.69
CA SER A 555 -7.16 11.59 -15.88
C SER A 555 -5.93 12.35 -16.38
N VAL A 556 -5.26 11.80 -17.36
CA VAL A 556 -4.18 12.51 -18.05
C VAL A 556 -4.65 13.83 -18.67
N LEU A 557 -5.95 13.95 -19.03
CA LEU A 557 -6.53 15.16 -19.63
C LEU A 557 -6.65 16.34 -18.66
N ASP A 558 -6.43 16.14 -17.36
CA ASP A 558 -6.32 17.24 -16.39
C ASP A 558 -5.05 18.07 -16.62
N VAL A 559 -4.08 17.51 -17.33
CA VAL A 559 -2.76 18.14 -17.58
C VAL A 559 -2.50 18.32 -19.07
N VAL A 560 -2.99 17.43 -19.92
CA VAL A 560 -2.74 17.47 -21.36
C VAL A 560 -4.05 17.59 -22.15
N ARG A 561 -3.94 18.03 -23.39
CA ARG A 561 -5.05 18.05 -24.33
C ARG A 561 -5.00 16.85 -25.27
N PRO A 562 -6.13 16.38 -25.79
CA PRO A 562 -6.15 15.36 -26.82
C PRO A 562 -5.27 15.75 -28.01
N ASP A 563 -4.54 14.80 -28.55
CA ASP A 563 -3.61 15.06 -29.64
C ASP A 563 -4.32 14.88 -31.01
N THR A 564 -4.30 15.93 -31.82
CA THR A 564 -4.74 15.83 -33.20
C THR A 564 -3.53 15.64 -34.12
N PRO A 565 -3.69 15.11 -35.33
CA PRO A 565 -2.57 15.00 -36.30
C PRO A 565 -1.85 16.32 -36.53
N GLU A 566 -2.57 17.43 -36.50
CA GLU A 566 -2.02 18.77 -36.65
C GLU A 566 -1.18 19.19 -35.44
N ARG A 567 -1.68 18.99 -34.24
CA ARG A 567 -0.93 19.23 -32.99
C ARG A 567 0.34 18.40 -32.93
N ALA A 568 0.27 17.11 -33.29
CA ALA A 568 1.41 16.23 -33.38
C ALA A 568 2.48 16.72 -34.36
N ALA A 569 2.06 17.22 -35.52
CA ALA A 569 2.97 17.82 -36.50
C ALA A 569 3.66 19.08 -35.94
N TRP A 570 2.90 19.97 -35.30
CA TRP A 570 3.45 21.17 -34.66
C TRP A 570 4.44 20.83 -33.56
N ARG A 571 4.10 19.90 -32.68
CA ARG A 571 5.01 19.45 -31.62
C ARG A 571 6.30 18.86 -32.19
N THR A 572 6.20 18.03 -33.21
CA THR A 572 7.39 17.46 -33.88
C THR A 572 8.29 18.54 -34.44
N ALA A 573 7.72 19.54 -35.11
CA ALA A 573 8.46 20.67 -35.66
C ALA A 573 9.13 21.52 -34.54
N ILE A 574 8.40 21.81 -33.44
CA ILE A 574 8.91 22.49 -32.26
C ILE A 574 10.05 21.70 -31.62
N GLY A 575 9.85 20.41 -31.44
CA GLY A 575 10.86 19.53 -30.85
C GLY A 575 12.16 19.46 -31.66
N ASN A 576 12.05 19.41 -32.97
CA ASN A 576 13.21 19.43 -33.86
C ASN A 576 13.93 20.77 -33.85
N ALA A 577 13.18 21.89 -33.83
CA ALA A 577 13.76 23.21 -33.74
C ALA A 577 14.50 23.47 -32.41
N ALA A 578 14.01 22.89 -31.33
CA ALA A 578 14.61 23.02 -30.00
C ALA A 578 15.89 22.17 -29.77
N LEU A 579 16.39 21.42 -30.79
CA LEU A 579 17.65 20.70 -30.70
C LEU A 579 18.89 21.61 -30.60
N GLY A 580 18.73 22.89 -30.86
CA GLY A 580 19.81 23.87 -30.82
C GLY A 580 20.78 23.78 -31.99
N ARG A 581 21.50 24.85 -32.23
CA ARG A 581 22.70 24.91 -33.07
C ARG A 581 23.93 24.90 -32.16
N PRO A 582 25.14 24.61 -32.69
CA PRO A 582 26.35 24.79 -31.90
C PRO A 582 26.38 26.20 -31.31
N ALA A 583 26.77 26.27 -30.00
CA ALA A 583 26.76 27.52 -29.24
C ALA A 583 27.46 28.65 -30.01
N SER A 584 26.75 29.74 -30.26
CA SER A 584 27.34 31.03 -30.63
C SER A 584 28.03 31.62 -29.41
N SER A 585 29.02 32.47 -29.60
CA SER A 585 29.66 33.19 -28.48
C SER A 585 28.62 33.93 -27.64
N ARG A 586 28.61 33.66 -26.32
CA ARG A 586 27.67 34.30 -25.39
C ARG A 586 27.91 35.81 -25.35
N GLN A 587 26.87 36.56 -25.62
CA GLN A 587 26.92 38.03 -25.64
C GLN A 587 26.06 38.62 -24.50
N ILE A 588 26.58 39.59 -23.76
CA ILE A 588 25.82 40.31 -22.76
C ILE A 588 24.97 41.42 -23.38
N ALA A 589 23.88 41.76 -22.70
CA ALA A 589 23.06 42.91 -23.11
C ALA A 589 23.83 44.25 -22.96
N THR A 590 23.81 45.05 -23.99
CA THR A 590 24.41 46.38 -23.97
C THR A 590 23.42 47.44 -24.46
N PRO A 591 23.57 48.73 -24.07
CA PRO A 591 22.70 49.80 -24.52
C PRO A 591 22.58 49.92 -26.06
N PRO A 592 23.67 49.80 -26.86
CA PRO A 592 23.53 49.86 -28.32
C PRO A 592 22.68 48.76 -28.92
N LEU A 593 22.74 47.52 -28.37
CA LEU A 593 21.91 46.42 -28.82
C LEU A 593 20.41 46.64 -28.50
N ALA A 594 20.13 47.17 -27.29
CA ALA A 594 18.78 47.55 -26.91
C ALA A 594 18.23 48.69 -27.74
N ASP A 595 19.04 49.74 -28.05
CA ASP A 595 18.69 50.86 -28.92
C ASP A 595 18.35 50.37 -30.35
N GLY A 596 19.16 49.49 -30.92
CA GLY A 596 18.93 48.89 -32.23
C GLY A 596 17.57 48.16 -32.32
N LEU A 597 17.28 47.33 -31.33
CA LEU A 597 15.99 46.62 -31.28
C LEU A 597 14.81 47.60 -31.09
N ALA A 598 14.92 48.59 -30.22
CA ALA A 598 13.88 49.60 -29.99
C ALA A 598 13.55 50.38 -31.27
N GLN A 599 14.59 50.77 -32.05
CA GLN A 599 14.42 51.43 -33.35
C GLN A 599 13.76 50.56 -34.40
N ALA A 600 14.16 49.26 -34.47
CA ALA A 600 13.54 48.31 -35.40
C ALA A 600 12.04 48.08 -35.10
N LEU A 601 11.71 47.94 -33.80
CA LEU A 601 10.32 47.84 -33.34
C LEU A 601 9.52 49.12 -33.60
N GLY A 602 10.15 50.29 -33.42
CA GLY A 602 9.53 51.60 -33.75
C GLY A 602 9.13 51.66 -35.24
N ARG A 603 10.09 51.39 -36.14
CA ARG A 603 9.81 51.37 -37.60
C ARG A 603 8.72 50.39 -37.98
N LEU A 604 8.65 49.23 -37.35
CA LEU A 604 7.59 48.26 -37.56
C LEU A 604 6.23 48.77 -37.06
N ALA A 605 6.18 49.41 -35.90
CA ALA A 605 4.95 49.96 -35.31
C ALA A 605 4.37 51.14 -36.14
N ASP A 606 5.22 51.90 -36.81
CA ASP A 606 4.87 53.07 -37.63
C ASP A 606 4.35 52.66 -39.02
N GLY A 607 4.12 51.40 -39.28
CA GLY A 607 3.44 50.94 -40.49
C GLY A 607 4.34 50.57 -41.67
N ALA A 608 5.66 50.57 -41.47
CA ALA A 608 6.60 50.24 -42.55
C ALA A 608 6.72 48.70 -42.76
N GLY A 609 5.62 47.97 -42.91
CA GLY A 609 5.74 46.57 -43.23
C GLY A 609 4.53 45.68 -42.99
N LEU A 610 3.50 46.14 -42.33
CA LEU A 610 2.31 45.34 -41.99
C LEU A 610 1.01 46.01 -42.54
N ALA A 611 0.87 46.16 -43.83
CA ALA A 611 -0.41 46.54 -44.41
C ALA A 611 -1.43 45.39 -44.16
N GLY A 612 -2.20 45.53 -43.06
CA GLY A 612 -3.24 44.58 -42.68
C GLY A 612 -3.03 43.83 -41.37
N ALA A 613 -2.12 44.28 -40.48
CA ALA A 613 -2.05 43.73 -39.13
C ALA A 613 -3.26 44.15 -38.27
N PRO A 614 -3.90 43.23 -37.51
CA PRO A 614 -4.94 43.60 -36.56
C PRO A 614 -4.40 44.59 -35.51
N ASP A 615 -5.23 45.50 -34.98
CA ASP A 615 -4.85 46.49 -33.95
C ASP A 615 -4.17 45.88 -32.72
N ALA A 616 -4.50 44.65 -32.39
CA ALA A 616 -3.89 43.90 -31.30
C ALA A 616 -2.37 43.65 -31.49
N ASP A 617 -1.91 43.46 -32.74
CA ASP A 617 -0.49 43.22 -33.04
C ASP A 617 0.34 44.50 -32.87
N VAL A 618 -0.25 45.65 -33.25
CA VAL A 618 0.40 46.96 -33.10
C VAL A 618 0.57 47.34 -31.61
N ALA A 619 -0.42 47.02 -30.76
CA ALA A 619 -0.34 47.24 -29.34
C ALA A 619 0.76 46.39 -28.69
N SER A 620 0.87 45.14 -29.10
CA SER A 620 1.91 44.21 -28.66
C SER A 620 3.32 44.67 -29.06
N ILE A 621 3.48 45.19 -30.30
CA ILE A 621 4.75 45.75 -30.77
C ILE A 621 5.17 46.96 -29.95
N ARG A 622 4.21 47.89 -29.69
CA ARG A 622 4.48 49.07 -28.83
C ARG A 622 4.87 48.69 -27.43
N SER A 623 4.14 47.77 -26.80
CA SER A 623 4.47 47.26 -25.46
C SER A 623 5.87 46.63 -25.43
N LEU A 624 6.26 45.88 -26.42
CA LEU A 624 7.58 45.29 -26.53
C LEU A 624 8.66 46.33 -26.72
N ARG A 625 8.44 47.36 -27.57
CA ARG A 625 9.34 48.48 -27.71
C ARG A 625 9.56 49.25 -26.42
N ASP A 626 8.48 49.53 -25.70
CA ASP A 626 8.56 50.27 -24.41
C ASP A 626 9.32 49.45 -23.34
N GLY A 627 9.16 48.11 -23.34
CA GLY A 627 9.95 47.19 -22.52
C GLY A 627 11.45 47.25 -22.87
N VAL A 628 11.79 47.23 -24.17
CA VAL A 628 13.19 47.32 -24.64
C VAL A 628 13.80 48.69 -24.25
N GLN A 629 13.01 49.76 -24.37
CA GLN A 629 13.47 51.11 -23.91
C GLN A 629 13.66 51.16 -22.39
N ALA A 630 12.82 50.45 -21.59
CA ALA A 630 13.02 50.33 -20.15
C ALA A 630 14.30 49.53 -19.84
N LEU A 631 14.57 48.45 -20.54
CA LEU A 631 15.84 47.70 -20.42
C LEU A 631 17.04 48.60 -20.73
N ASN A 632 16.98 49.38 -21.79
CA ASN A 632 18.06 50.31 -22.16
C ASN A 632 18.32 51.38 -21.08
N ARG A 633 17.26 51.93 -20.50
CA ARG A 633 17.40 52.90 -19.36
C ARG A 633 18.03 52.20 -18.17
N ALA A 634 17.60 51.00 -17.82
CA ALA A 634 18.17 50.22 -16.70
C ALA A 634 19.63 49.87 -16.94
N LEU A 635 20.05 49.46 -18.15
CA LEU A 635 21.42 49.21 -18.52
C LEU A 635 22.33 50.44 -18.38
N ARG A 636 21.79 51.65 -18.57
CA ARG A 636 22.52 52.91 -18.37
C ARG A 636 22.59 53.34 -16.89
N GLN A 637 21.56 53.02 -16.11
CA GLN A 637 21.44 53.41 -14.71
C GLN A 637 22.11 52.42 -13.75
N SER A 638 21.92 51.11 -13.94
CA SER A 638 22.40 50.04 -13.10
C SER A 638 22.89 48.85 -13.94
N PRO A 639 24.04 48.99 -14.64
CA PRO A 639 24.49 48.05 -15.65
C PRO A 639 24.71 46.64 -15.08
N ASP A 640 25.41 46.50 -13.98
CA ASP A 640 25.80 45.18 -13.41
C ASP A 640 24.57 44.37 -12.94
N GLU A 641 23.61 45.00 -12.31
CA GLU A 641 22.40 44.34 -11.85
C GLU A 641 21.51 43.97 -13.02
N THR A 642 21.33 44.88 -13.98
CA THR A 642 20.49 44.65 -15.17
C THR A 642 21.07 43.55 -16.07
N VAL A 643 22.40 43.52 -16.26
CA VAL A 643 23.08 42.49 -17.01
C VAL A 643 22.89 41.14 -16.33
N ARG A 644 23.08 41.04 -15.01
CA ARG A 644 22.83 39.78 -14.26
C ARG A 644 21.39 39.29 -14.41
N ALA A 645 20.42 40.17 -14.28
CA ALA A 645 19.01 39.84 -14.40
C ALA A 645 18.67 39.35 -15.83
N SER A 646 19.13 40.04 -16.87
CA SER A 646 18.88 39.67 -18.27
C SER A 646 19.60 38.38 -18.65
N GLU A 647 20.84 38.16 -18.18
CA GLU A 647 21.55 36.89 -18.42
C GLU A 647 20.89 35.69 -17.70
N LEU A 648 20.36 35.92 -16.48
CA LEU A 648 19.58 34.88 -15.80
C LEU A 648 18.31 34.53 -16.58
N ALA A 649 17.62 35.52 -17.15
CA ALA A 649 16.44 35.29 -17.99
C ALA A 649 16.78 34.53 -19.27
N ALA A 650 17.89 34.90 -19.93
CA ALA A 650 18.37 34.19 -21.13
C ALA A 650 18.74 32.74 -20.83
N SER A 651 19.43 32.49 -19.71
CA SER A 651 19.76 31.12 -19.26
C SER A 651 18.50 30.28 -18.98
N ARG A 652 17.53 30.84 -18.28
CA ARG A 652 16.23 30.18 -18.04
C ARG A 652 15.49 29.88 -19.33
N SER A 653 15.53 30.78 -20.31
CA SER A 653 14.90 30.54 -21.61
C SER A 653 15.55 29.38 -22.36
N ALA A 654 16.87 29.20 -22.24
CA ALA A 654 17.60 28.07 -22.83
C ALA A 654 17.22 26.75 -22.13
N GLU A 655 17.17 26.72 -20.80
CA GLU A 655 16.72 25.56 -20.03
C GLU A 655 15.28 25.19 -20.38
N PHE A 656 14.38 26.18 -20.43
CA PHE A 656 13.00 25.99 -20.87
C PHE A 656 12.95 25.34 -22.25
N THR A 657 13.65 25.92 -23.23
CA THR A 657 13.63 25.44 -24.62
C THR A 657 14.13 24.00 -24.70
N THR A 658 15.17 23.66 -23.95
CA THR A 658 15.70 22.29 -23.89
C THR A 658 14.68 21.32 -23.29
N ALA A 659 14.04 21.66 -22.19
CA ALA A 659 13.01 20.84 -21.55
C ALA A 659 11.77 20.70 -22.44
N LEU A 660 11.29 21.78 -23.03
CA LEU A 660 10.18 21.82 -23.96
C LEU A 660 10.45 20.95 -25.19
N GLY A 661 11.65 21.05 -25.78
CA GLY A 661 12.07 20.25 -26.92
C GLY A 661 12.13 18.75 -26.59
N ALA A 662 12.62 18.40 -25.44
CA ALA A 662 12.61 17.01 -24.96
C ALA A 662 11.20 16.46 -24.83
N GLY A 663 10.27 17.23 -24.24
CA GLY A 663 8.87 16.85 -24.09
C GLY A 663 8.12 16.76 -25.43
N ALA A 664 8.42 17.67 -26.35
CA ALA A 664 7.78 17.69 -27.67
C ALA A 664 8.16 16.50 -28.56
N ARG A 665 9.38 16.00 -28.44
CA ARG A 665 9.89 14.79 -29.16
C ARG A 665 9.53 13.50 -28.48
N GLY A 666 9.37 13.53 -27.16
CA GLY A 666 9.08 12.36 -26.36
C GLY A 666 7.65 11.85 -26.53
N SER A 667 7.41 10.62 -26.11
CA SER A 667 6.05 10.13 -25.92
C SER A 667 5.34 10.92 -24.82
N LEU A 668 4.01 10.86 -24.80
CA LEU A 668 3.23 11.48 -23.72
C LEU A 668 3.75 11.06 -22.32
N ARG A 669 4.00 9.77 -22.13
CA ARG A 669 4.53 9.23 -20.88
C ARG A 669 5.86 9.88 -20.47
N GLN A 670 6.75 10.14 -21.41
CA GLN A 670 8.04 10.81 -21.15
C GLN A 670 7.89 12.30 -20.83
N ALA A 671 6.85 12.93 -21.37
CA ALA A 671 6.57 14.34 -21.15
C ALA A 671 5.89 14.60 -19.79
N LEU A 672 5.13 13.64 -19.27
CA LEU A 672 4.41 13.80 -18.01
C LEU A 672 5.37 13.96 -16.82
N PRO A 673 4.99 14.79 -15.82
CA PRO A 673 5.65 14.83 -14.52
C PRO A 673 5.68 13.45 -13.85
N ASP A 674 6.74 13.17 -13.11
CA ASP A 674 6.93 11.86 -12.46
C ASP A 674 5.77 11.45 -11.56
N ALA A 675 5.19 12.41 -10.82
CA ALA A 675 4.02 12.19 -9.95
C ALA A 675 2.76 11.72 -10.70
N MET A 676 2.67 11.97 -12.01
CA MET A 676 1.49 11.69 -12.84
C MET A 676 1.71 10.54 -13.80
N ARG A 677 2.95 10.29 -14.16
CA ARG A 677 3.35 9.30 -15.16
C ARG A 677 2.79 7.93 -14.85
N ASP A 678 3.11 7.40 -13.69
CA ASP A 678 2.73 6.04 -13.32
C ASP A 678 1.28 5.93 -12.86
N THR A 679 0.67 7.04 -12.46
CA THR A 679 -0.76 7.08 -12.11
C THR A 679 -1.68 6.99 -13.33
N PHE A 680 -1.31 7.66 -14.43
CA PHE A 680 -2.22 7.81 -15.58
C PHE A 680 -1.79 7.06 -16.83
N THR A 681 -0.53 6.60 -16.92
CA THR A 681 -0.04 5.91 -18.14
C THR A 681 0.79 4.69 -17.77
N SER A 682 0.48 3.56 -18.40
CA SER A 682 1.25 2.33 -18.30
C SER A 682 2.47 2.31 -19.23
N SER A 683 3.36 1.35 -19.05
CA SER A 683 4.55 1.18 -19.89
C SER A 683 4.23 0.80 -21.35
N ASP A 684 3.10 0.13 -21.58
CA ASP A 684 2.59 -0.31 -22.88
C ASP A 684 1.66 0.70 -23.59
N GLY A 685 1.50 1.92 -22.99
CA GLY A 685 0.76 3.02 -23.59
C GLY A 685 -0.72 3.10 -23.23
N ARG A 686 -1.22 2.23 -22.36
CA ARG A 686 -2.59 2.33 -21.83
C ARG A 686 -2.72 3.49 -20.86
N SER A 687 -3.93 4.04 -20.74
CA SER A 687 -4.23 5.15 -19.84
C SER A 687 -5.28 4.75 -18.82
N ALA A 688 -5.17 5.33 -17.60
CA ALA A 688 -6.14 5.14 -16.53
C ALA A 688 -6.95 6.41 -16.27
N VAL A 689 -8.26 6.25 -16.06
CA VAL A 689 -9.17 7.28 -15.53
C VAL A 689 -9.52 6.88 -14.12
N ILE A 690 -9.15 7.72 -13.16
CA ILE A 690 -9.33 7.48 -11.72
C ILE A 690 -10.64 8.12 -11.26
N LEU A 691 -11.47 7.32 -10.59
CA LEU A 691 -12.78 7.69 -10.08
C LEU A 691 -12.74 7.71 -8.55
N ASN A 692 -12.91 8.87 -7.94
CA ASN A 692 -12.95 9.01 -6.49
C ASN A 692 -14.39 9.14 -6.00
N PRO A 693 -14.76 8.52 -4.85
CA PRO A 693 -16.10 8.63 -4.29
C PRO A 693 -16.39 10.01 -3.69
N VAL A 694 -17.69 10.37 -3.63
CA VAL A 694 -18.19 11.52 -2.84
C VAL A 694 -18.39 11.12 -1.39
N GLU A 695 -18.97 9.94 -1.18
CA GLU A 695 -19.32 9.43 0.13
C GLU A 695 -18.16 8.67 0.76
N ASP A 696 -18.21 8.48 2.07
CA ASP A 696 -17.25 7.64 2.77
C ASP A 696 -17.48 6.16 2.44
N VAL A 697 -16.66 5.62 1.55
CA VAL A 697 -16.72 4.21 1.09
C VAL A 697 -16.26 3.19 2.14
N TRP A 698 -15.90 3.63 3.33
CA TRP A 698 -15.74 2.74 4.47
C TRP A 698 -17.10 2.26 5.03
N ASP A 699 -18.21 2.96 4.69
CA ASP A 699 -19.56 2.46 4.90
C ASP A 699 -19.94 1.46 3.79
N PRO A 700 -20.37 0.21 4.13
CA PRO A 700 -20.72 -0.80 3.14
C PRO A 700 -21.80 -0.37 2.16
N ALA A 701 -22.82 0.33 2.65
CA ALA A 701 -23.91 0.78 1.79
C ALA A 701 -23.45 1.87 0.80
N ALA A 702 -22.55 2.75 1.23
CA ALA A 702 -21.91 3.73 0.36
C ALA A 702 -20.97 3.05 -0.67
N LEU A 703 -20.19 2.05 -0.23
CA LEU A 703 -19.33 1.25 -1.09
C LEU A 703 -20.13 0.55 -2.21
N GLU A 704 -21.22 -0.13 -1.86
CA GLU A 704 -22.08 -0.81 -2.83
C GLU A 704 -22.65 0.16 -3.87
N ARG A 705 -23.18 1.31 -3.42
CA ARG A 705 -23.68 2.36 -4.31
C ARG A 705 -22.58 2.92 -5.22
N PHE A 706 -21.39 3.16 -4.69
CA PHE A 706 -20.26 3.67 -5.47
C PHE A 706 -19.80 2.66 -6.53
N VAL A 707 -19.65 1.38 -6.17
CA VAL A 707 -19.29 0.32 -7.14
C VAL A 707 -20.35 0.20 -8.24
N ALA A 708 -21.63 0.29 -7.89
CA ALA A 708 -22.71 0.29 -8.88
C ALA A 708 -22.62 1.51 -9.81
N ALA A 709 -22.29 2.70 -9.30
CA ALA A 709 -22.08 3.91 -10.10
C ALA A 709 -20.88 3.75 -11.05
N MET A 710 -19.75 3.25 -10.55
CA MET A 710 -18.56 2.99 -11.38
C MET A 710 -18.85 2.02 -12.53
N ARG A 711 -19.60 0.94 -12.29
CA ARG A 711 -19.98 -0.05 -13.32
C ARG A 711 -20.91 0.52 -14.39
N ARG A 712 -21.67 1.57 -14.10
CA ARG A 712 -22.45 2.30 -15.12
C ARG A 712 -21.55 3.13 -16.04
N VAL A 713 -20.44 3.65 -15.52
CA VAL A 713 -19.44 4.36 -16.32
C VAL A 713 -18.67 3.39 -17.23
N ASP A 714 -18.17 2.32 -16.64
CA ASP A 714 -17.41 1.28 -17.33
C ASP A 714 -17.68 -0.08 -16.67
N PRO A 715 -18.29 -1.05 -17.38
CA PRO A 715 -18.49 -2.39 -16.85
C PRO A 715 -17.20 -3.11 -16.47
N ASP A 716 -16.07 -2.70 -17.08
CA ASP A 716 -14.74 -3.28 -16.86
C ASP A 716 -13.91 -2.52 -15.83
N VAL A 717 -14.51 -1.55 -15.11
CA VAL A 717 -13.86 -0.81 -14.06
C VAL A 717 -13.26 -1.74 -13.00
N THR A 718 -12.10 -1.36 -12.47
CA THR A 718 -11.36 -2.10 -11.44
C THR A 718 -10.96 -1.20 -10.28
N GLY A 719 -10.36 -1.76 -9.23
CA GLY A 719 -9.85 -1.02 -8.08
C GLY A 719 -10.25 -1.63 -6.75
N VAL A 720 -9.68 -1.08 -5.67
CA VAL A 720 -9.90 -1.56 -4.30
C VAL A 720 -11.38 -1.66 -3.90
N PRO A 721 -12.25 -0.68 -4.23
CA PRO A 721 -13.68 -0.77 -3.89
C PRO A 721 -14.35 -2.04 -4.42
N ILE A 722 -14.00 -2.45 -5.63
CA ILE A 722 -14.57 -3.64 -6.26
C ILE A 722 -14.03 -4.91 -5.61
N THR A 723 -12.72 -4.96 -5.35
CA THR A 723 -12.11 -6.13 -4.70
C THR A 723 -12.67 -6.34 -3.29
N VAL A 724 -12.92 -5.27 -2.55
CA VAL A 724 -13.50 -5.36 -1.19
C VAL A 724 -14.98 -5.77 -1.21
N LEU A 725 -15.76 -5.29 -2.18
CA LEU A 725 -17.17 -5.64 -2.26
C LEU A 725 -17.39 -7.09 -2.70
N GLU A 726 -16.54 -7.61 -3.59
CA GLU A 726 -16.69 -8.95 -4.20
C GLU A 726 -15.97 -10.05 -3.40
N SER A 727 -15.09 -9.70 -2.46
CA SER A 727 -14.38 -10.66 -1.59
C SER A 727 -15.17 -11.03 -0.35
#